data_dabcef23285e62ac3d60d015788794ca
#
_entry.id   dabcef23285e62ac3d60d015788794ca
#
_cell.length_a   1.000
_cell.length_b   1.000
_cell.length_c   1.000
_cell.angle_alpha   90.00
_cell.angle_beta   90.00
_cell.angle_gamma   90.00
#
_symmetry.space_group_name_H-M   'P 1'
#
loop_
_entity.id
_entity.type
_entity.pdbx_description
1 polymer ?
#
loop_
_entity_poly.entity_id
_entity_poly.type
_entity_poly.pdbx_seq_one_letter_code
_entity_poly.pdbx_strand_id
1 'polypeptide(L)'
;MEDFTALLNIDPQNSQARTYRGIAYVKRKFYKEATQDFSAAIHFDPNNWLALYYRGCLFRKSNPFRALQDYSVSALINDGYENLGCFLHRGIVYAHLKLWLLAICDFEAVISLERTTTLAYVNIGLIHLLHLDNYTEAIWQFSEAIRIDPLCIQSYLCRAETYFKLHKLKKAVNELSRAIHLQPDGIQLYIRRGQYLLMMKCYDLAKFTIYQVAEMDKGLIKLSPIQQALIYSFCENHDKAIEVLDGISWNRPEMTMYALLAKVQMKAKRTKEAVKMLKKALDVISHSNKGPNTTAISADCLYNLGLCYMEEGNLQMAFDSFTKAVKANPDFAESFYQRGLCKVKLHKDSSILDFNHAITLNPKHYQAYLSRVAFYGLKGRYSKAILNCNKAIKIYPESVRAYLYRGVLKYYNKTYKLAITDLTTAISMDKNSYIAFYNRALCYTKIRELQMALTDYGIVLLLDATETVKLNTFLNRGLIYVELDRYGFALEDFKQAALISQTNESLCHATAMCHHRINEFEEAVNFFTWALNINPCFLDAYVGRGNSYMECGHDEATKQAQKDFLKALHINPAYIKARISFGYNLQAQGKFQKAWNHFTIAIDIDPKNYLAYEGRAVVCLQMGNNFAAMQDINAAMKINTTAEFLTNRGVIHEFMGHKQNAMKDYQDAISLNPKYSLAYFNAGNIYFHHRQFSQASDYFSKALKFDPENEYILMNRAITNTILKKYKEAKEDFANVIESCPFWAAVYFNRAHFYYCLKQYELAEEDLNKALSLKPNDALVYKFRAKVRCKIGLIEEAMADYKQALDLEDHDSVI
;
A
#
# COMPACT_ATOMS: atom_id res chain seq x y z
N MET A 1 -41.19 32.37 -68.37
CA MET A 1 -40.86 31.49 -69.52
C MET A 1 -41.63 31.87 -70.75
N GLU A 2 -42.90 32.06 -70.57
CA GLU A 2 -43.76 32.54 -71.72
C GLU A 2 -43.30 33.88 -72.31
N ASP A 3 -43.00 34.80 -71.44
CA ASP A 3 -42.46 36.12 -71.84
C ASP A 3 -41.17 36.02 -72.63
N PHE A 4 -40.22 35.18 -72.20
CA PHE A 4 -39.00 34.96 -72.94
C PHE A 4 -39.22 34.26 -74.28
N THR A 5 -40.23 33.36 -74.34
CA THR A 5 -40.59 32.70 -75.60
C THR A 5 -41.25 33.67 -76.52
N ALA A 6 -42.12 34.55 -76.07
CA ALA A 6 -42.70 35.64 -76.89
C ALA A 6 -41.64 36.56 -77.39
N LEU A 7 -40.69 36.97 -76.61
CA LEU A 7 -39.56 37.78 -76.96
C LEU A 7 -38.66 37.16 -78.03
N LEU A 8 -38.44 35.85 -77.96
CA LEU A 8 -37.66 35.08 -78.94
C LEU A 8 -38.40 34.82 -80.23
N ASN A 9 -39.73 34.91 -80.23
CA ASN A 9 -40.55 34.86 -81.43
C ASN A 9 -40.45 36.19 -82.25
N ILE A 10 -40.17 37.30 -81.55
CA ILE A 10 -39.96 38.63 -82.18
C ILE A 10 -38.50 38.74 -82.58
N ASP A 11 -37.58 38.43 -81.76
CA ASP A 11 -36.12 38.46 -81.99
C ASP A 11 -35.47 37.13 -81.71
N PRO A 12 -35.39 36.20 -82.69
CA PRO A 12 -34.81 34.88 -82.50
C PRO A 12 -33.29 34.90 -82.22
N GLN A 13 -32.58 35.95 -82.42
CA GLN A 13 -31.14 36.10 -82.20
C GLN A 13 -30.79 36.68 -80.86
N ASN A 14 -31.79 37.03 -80.05
CA ASN A 14 -31.52 37.60 -78.72
C ASN A 14 -30.90 36.56 -77.76
N SER A 15 -29.55 36.75 -77.61
CA SER A 15 -28.74 35.87 -76.74
C SER A 15 -29.11 35.97 -75.26
N GLN A 16 -29.44 37.16 -74.78
CA GLN A 16 -29.83 37.37 -73.39
C GLN A 16 -31.17 36.70 -73.05
N ALA A 17 -32.18 36.82 -73.87
CA ALA A 17 -33.47 36.21 -73.72
C ALA A 17 -33.35 34.65 -73.66
N ARG A 18 -32.50 34.07 -74.53
CA ARG A 18 -32.18 32.67 -74.54
C ARG A 18 -31.48 32.24 -73.27
N THR A 19 -30.53 33.02 -72.74
CA THR A 19 -29.84 32.73 -71.53
C THR A 19 -30.77 32.68 -70.30
N TYR A 20 -31.65 33.67 -70.17
CA TYR A 20 -32.62 33.69 -69.06
C TYR A 20 -33.70 32.65 -69.25
N ARG A 21 -34.11 32.30 -70.49
CA ARG A 21 -34.99 31.09 -70.62
C ARG A 21 -34.32 29.80 -70.30
N GLY A 22 -33.06 29.63 -70.65
CA GLY A 22 -32.24 28.49 -70.26
C GLY A 22 -32.13 28.35 -68.74
N ILE A 23 -31.87 29.48 -68.03
CA ILE A 23 -31.84 29.52 -66.55
C ILE A 23 -33.21 29.10 -66.00
N ALA A 24 -34.35 29.53 -66.58
CA ALA A 24 -35.65 29.13 -66.14
C ALA A 24 -35.91 27.62 -66.39
N TYR A 25 -35.40 27.06 -67.53
CA TYR A 25 -35.42 25.62 -67.75
C TYR A 25 -34.58 24.84 -66.70
N VAL A 26 -33.39 25.31 -66.28
CA VAL A 26 -32.62 24.68 -65.23
C VAL A 26 -33.39 24.64 -63.92
N LYS A 27 -34.06 25.72 -63.54
CA LYS A 27 -34.89 25.75 -62.30
C LYS A 27 -36.05 24.80 -62.35
N ARG A 28 -36.56 24.48 -63.52
CA ARG A 28 -37.66 23.47 -63.74
C ARG A 28 -37.11 22.06 -64.01
N LYS A 29 -35.77 21.86 -63.99
CA LYS A 29 -35.10 20.57 -64.23
C LYS A 29 -35.20 20.06 -65.68
N PHE A 30 -35.51 20.94 -66.68
CA PHE A 30 -35.48 20.61 -68.10
C PHE A 30 -34.07 20.87 -68.67
N TYR A 31 -33.15 19.94 -68.37
CA TYR A 31 -31.70 20.15 -68.61
C TYR A 31 -31.31 20.08 -70.08
N LYS A 32 -32.05 19.29 -70.92
CA LYS A 32 -31.79 19.18 -72.36
C LYS A 32 -32.12 20.49 -73.07
N GLU A 33 -33.30 21.01 -72.82
CA GLU A 33 -33.79 22.25 -73.32
C GLU A 33 -32.93 23.42 -72.88
N ALA A 34 -32.53 23.45 -71.68
CA ALA A 34 -31.58 24.41 -71.07
C ALA A 34 -30.24 24.41 -71.86
N THR A 35 -29.67 23.19 -72.09
CA THR A 35 -28.44 23.08 -72.89
C THR A 35 -28.52 23.54 -74.27
N GLN A 36 -29.66 23.32 -74.92
CA GLN A 36 -29.93 23.88 -76.33
C GLN A 36 -29.98 25.36 -76.29
N ASP A 37 -30.73 25.95 -75.38
CA ASP A 37 -30.82 27.43 -75.27
C ASP A 37 -29.49 28.07 -74.95
N PHE A 38 -28.66 27.56 -74.01
CA PHE A 38 -27.35 28.09 -73.72
C PHE A 38 -26.42 27.93 -74.96
N SER A 39 -26.46 26.81 -75.64
CA SER A 39 -25.64 26.60 -76.86
C SER A 39 -26.02 27.51 -77.97
N ALA A 40 -27.30 27.81 -78.19
CA ALA A 40 -27.78 28.78 -79.17
C ALA A 40 -27.43 30.23 -78.75
N ALA A 41 -27.55 30.52 -77.41
CA ALA A 41 -27.11 31.86 -76.90
C ALA A 41 -25.65 32.13 -77.15
N ILE A 42 -24.75 31.16 -76.94
CA ILE A 42 -23.33 31.26 -77.19
C ILE A 42 -23.04 31.36 -78.73
N HIS A 43 -23.83 30.70 -79.55
CA HIS A 43 -23.66 30.77 -80.98
C HIS A 43 -23.95 32.18 -81.54
N PHE A 44 -24.96 32.88 -81.02
CA PHE A 44 -25.33 34.21 -81.42
C PHE A 44 -24.46 35.26 -80.75
N ASP A 45 -24.01 35.04 -79.51
CA ASP A 45 -23.09 35.95 -78.79
C ASP A 45 -22.04 35.11 -78.08
N PRO A 46 -20.85 34.98 -78.74
CA PRO A 46 -19.73 34.22 -78.13
C PRO A 46 -19.18 34.87 -76.85
N ASN A 47 -19.45 36.16 -76.60
CA ASN A 47 -19.03 36.86 -75.39
C ASN A 47 -20.02 36.76 -74.22
N ASN A 48 -21.06 36.00 -74.41
CA ASN A 48 -22.03 35.78 -73.34
C ASN A 48 -21.50 34.81 -72.25
N TRP A 49 -20.74 35.40 -71.33
CA TRP A 49 -20.09 34.66 -70.19
C TRP A 49 -21.12 33.93 -69.33
N LEU A 50 -22.29 34.49 -69.13
CA LEU A 50 -23.33 33.92 -68.29
C LEU A 50 -23.91 32.61 -68.89
N ALA A 51 -24.14 32.58 -70.23
CA ALA A 51 -24.58 31.35 -70.90
C ALA A 51 -23.51 30.25 -70.85
N LEU A 52 -22.23 30.63 -71.04
CA LEU A 52 -21.09 29.72 -70.89
C LEU A 52 -21.02 29.15 -69.44
N TYR A 53 -21.17 30.00 -68.46
CA TYR A 53 -21.16 29.56 -67.07
C TYR A 53 -22.26 28.52 -66.76
N TYR A 54 -23.46 28.82 -67.04
CA TYR A 54 -24.59 27.88 -66.81
C TYR A 54 -24.49 26.61 -67.67
N ARG A 55 -24.00 26.66 -68.90
CA ARG A 55 -23.75 25.49 -69.74
C ARG A 55 -22.68 24.58 -69.08
N GLY A 56 -21.59 25.21 -68.59
CA GLY A 56 -20.53 24.54 -67.82
C GLY A 56 -21.09 23.85 -66.55
N CYS A 57 -22.02 24.48 -65.81
CA CYS A 57 -22.69 23.89 -64.67
C CYS A 57 -23.47 22.60 -65.04
N LEU A 58 -24.08 22.55 -66.17
CA LEU A 58 -24.79 21.39 -66.66
C LEU A 58 -23.84 20.23 -67.05
N PHE A 59 -22.68 20.58 -67.68
CA PHE A 59 -21.69 19.60 -68.08
C PHE A 59 -20.78 19.11 -66.92
N ARG A 60 -20.78 19.80 -65.80
CA ARG A 60 -19.87 19.46 -64.67
C ARG A 60 -19.81 17.97 -64.26
N LYS A 61 -20.96 17.30 -64.26
CA LYS A 61 -20.99 15.87 -63.85
C LYS A 61 -20.89 14.93 -65.06
N SER A 62 -21.38 15.32 -66.27
CA SER A 62 -21.41 14.48 -67.45
C SER A 62 -20.12 14.53 -68.28
N ASN A 63 -19.54 15.70 -68.43
CA ASN A 63 -18.29 15.92 -69.17
C ASN A 63 -17.46 17.05 -68.56
N PRO A 64 -16.63 16.70 -67.53
CA PRO A 64 -15.84 17.68 -66.77
C PRO A 64 -14.89 18.53 -67.66
N PHE A 65 -14.31 17.93 -68.69
CA PHE A 65 -13.41 18.66 -69.61
C PHE A 65 -14.14 19.74 -70.42
N ARG A 66 -15.33 19.48 -70.91
CA ARG A 66 -16.16 20.45 -71.62
C ARG A 66 -16.63 21.59 -70.69
N ALA A 67 -16.98 21.18 -69.42
CA ALA A 67 -17.27 22.15 -68.35
C ALA A 67 -16.09 23.13 -68.11
N LEU A 68 -14.86 22.58 -68.05
CA LEU A 68 -13.65 23.38 -67.88
C LEU A 68 -13.41 24.34 -69.01
N GLN A 69 -13.68 23.93 -70.28
CA GLN A 69 -13.57 24.82 -71.40
C GLN A 69 -14.57 25.99 -71.30
N ASP A 70 -15.82 25.64 -70.98
CA ASP A 70 -16.88 26.66 -70.85
C ASP A 70 -16.56 27.68 -69.72
N TYR A 71 -16.13 27.13 -68.53
CA TYR A 71 -15.73 27.98 -67.43
C TYR A 71 -14.46 28.83 -67.72
N SER A 72 -13.48 28.24 -68.41
CA SER A 72 -12.27 29.01 -68.77
C SER A 72 -12.56 30.16 -69.74
N VAL A 73 -13.40 29.92 -70.70
CA VAL A 73 -13.82 30.97 -71.60
C VAL A 73 -14.68 32.04 -70.90
N SER A 74 -15.64 31.58 -70.03
CA SER A 74 -16.45 32.48 -69.21
C SER A 74 -15.60 33.39 -68.33
N ALA A 75 -14.58 32.83 -67.71
CA ALA A 75 -13.66 33.51 -66.78
C ALA A 75 -12.71 34.52 -67.56
N LEU A 76 -12.36 34.21 -68.79
CA LEU A 76 -11.60 35.13 -69.70
C LEU A 76 -12.43 36.34 -70.20
N ILE A 77 -13.73 36.12 -70.37
CA ILE A 77 -14.65 37.17 -70.79
C ILE A 77 -15.00 38.09 -69.60
N ASN A 78 -15.27 37.55 -68.52
CA ASN A 78 -15.59 38.31 -67.31
C ASN A 78 -14.84 37.71 -66.10
N ASP A 79 -13.83 38.43 -65.62
CA ASP A 79 -13.01 38.13 -64.48
C ASP A 79 -13.48 38.83 -63.16
N GLY A 80 -14.61 39.55 -63.24
CA GLY A 80 -15.14 40.37 -62.18
C GLY A 80 -15.99 39.58 -61.17
N TYR A 81 -16.44 40.32 -60.17
CA TYR A 81 -17.28 39.77 -59.03
C TYR A 81 -18.57 39.07 -59.53
N GLU A 82 -19.16 39.57 -60.64
CA GLU A 82 -20.38 38.98 -61.13
C GLU A 82 -20.24 37.52 -61.57
N ASN A 83 -19.01 37.11 -61.97
CA ASN A 83 -18.71 35.76 -62.44
C ASN A 83 -17.97 34.95 -61.44
N LEU A 84 -17.99 35.29 -60.11
CA LEU A 84 -17.38 34.60 -59.02
C LEU A 84 -17.73 33.09 -58.95
N GLY A 85 -18.98 32.74 -59.23
CA GLY A 85 -19.46 31.37 -59.32
C GLY A 85 -18.69 30.53 -60.35
N CYS A 86 -18.16 31.10 -61.36
CA CYS A 86 -17.39 30.44 -62.40
C CYS A 86 -16.06 29.92 -61.86
N PHE A 87 -15.28 30.79 -61.20
CA PHE A 87 -14.03 30.37 -60.52
C PHE A 87 -14.26 29.33 -59.46
N LEU A 88 -15.31 29.49 -58.65
CA LEU A 88 -15.65 28.50 -57.61
C LEU A 88 -15.95 27.12 -58.22
N HIS A 89 -16.79 27.06 -59.27
CA HIS A 89 -17.13 25.78 -59.85
C HIS A 89 -15.99 25.21 -60.70
N ARG A 90 -15.17 26.00 -61.33
CA ARG A 90 -13.98 25.57 -62.06
C ARG A 90 -12.96 24.97 -61.09
N GLY A 91 -12.71 25.61 -59.97
CA GLY A 91 -11.86 25.09 -58.88
C GLY A 91 -12.33 23.73 -58.37
N ILE A 92 -13.66 23.56 -58.16
CA ILE A 92 -14.22 22.27 -57.77
C ILE A 92 -13.95 21.21 -58.85
N VAL A 93 -14.09 21.50 -60.12
CA VAL A 93 -13.82 20.57 -61.21
C VAL A 93 -12.33 20.23 -61.32
N TYR A 94 -11.43 21.21 -61.14
CA TYR A 94 -10.01 20.96 -61.07
C TYR A 94 -9.68 20.02 -59.91
N ALA A 95 -10.28 20.22 -58.74
CA ALA A 95 -10.09 19.34 -57.58
C ALA A 95 -10.57 17.89 -57.87
N HIS A 96 -11.71 17.72 -58.56
CA HIS A 96 -12.18 16.38 -58.99
C HIS A 96 -11.22 15.71 -59.98
N LEU A 97 -10.54 16.48 -60.81
CA LEU A 97 -9.54 16.00 -61.78
C LEU A 97 -8.16 15.83 -61.17
N LYS A 98 -8.01 16.03 -59.87
CA LYS A 98 -6.73 15.97 -59.11
C LYS A 98 -5.70 17.03 -59.55
N LEU A 99 -6.15 18.12 -60.08
CA LEU A 99 -5.32 19.27 -60.48
C LEU A 99 -5.29 20.30 -59.33
N TRP A 100 -4.68 19.91 -58.18
CA TRP A 100 -4.80 20.61 -56.90
C TRP A 100 -4.35 22.07 -56.95
N LEU A 101 -3.21 22.36 -57.59
CA LEU A 101 -2.66 23.72 -57.67
C LEU A 101 -3.58 24.65 -58.44
N LEU A 102 -4.15 24.18 -59.56
CA LEU A 102 -5.07 24.99 -60.35
C LEU A 102 -6.40 25.22 -59.57
N ALA A 103 -6.85 24.23 -58.84
CA ALA A 103 -8.00 24.40 -57.98
C ALA A 103 -7.76 25.47 -56.88
N ILE A 104 -6.57 25.46 -56.26
CA ILE A 104 -6.19 26.47 -55.25
C ILE A 104 -6.16 27.87 -55.89
N CYS A 105 -5.53 28.06 -57.06
CA CYS A 105 -5.49 29.34 -57.72
C CYS A 105 -6.91 29.90 -58.02
N ASP A 106 -7.82 29.05 -58.43
CA ASP A 106 -9.23 29.48 -58.69
C ASP A 106 -9.95 29.85 -57.37
N PHE A 107 -9.75 29.10 -56.28
CA PHE A 107 -10.32 29.47 -54.99
C PHE A 107 -9.69 30.73 -54.39
N GLU A 108 -8.39 30.97 -54.62
CA GLU A 108 -7.72 32.22 -54.26
C GLU A 108 -8.26 33.40 -55.09
N ALA A 109 -8.54 33.19 -56.38
CA ALA A 109 -9.21 34.19 -57.18
C ALA A 109 -10.61 34.52 -56.61
N VAL A 110 -11.36 33.53 -56.16
CA VAL A 110 -12.65 33.72 -55.45
C VAL A 110 -12.46 34.59 -54.21
N ILE A 111 -11.46 34.28 -53.38
CA ILE A 111 -11.16 35.03 -52.16
C ILE A 111 -10.71 36.48 -52.47
N SER A 112 -9.97 36.68 -53.56
CA SER A 112 -9.54 38.03 -53.97
C SER A 112 -10.72 38.90 -54.41
N LEU A 113 -11.71 38.29 -55.05
CA LEU A 113 -12.94 38.96 -55.51
C LEU A 113 -13.91 39.20 -54.37
N GLU A 114 -14.08 38.20 -53.48
CA GLU A 114 -14.98 38.27 -52.34
C GLU A 114 -14.40 37.51 -51.11
N ARG A 115 -13.89 38.27 -50.16
CA ARG A 115 -13.25 37.72 -48.93
C ARG A 115 -14.22 37.02 -48.00
N THR A 116 -15.53 37.15 -48.21
CA THR A 116 -16.58 36.56 -47.35
C THR A 116 -17.01 35.17 -47.79
N THR A 117 -16.45 34.62 -48.85
CA THR A 117 -16.83 33.34 -49.43
C THR A 117 -16.21 32.18 -48.62
N THR A 118 -16.86 31.77 -47.55
CA THR A 118 -16.43 30.66 -46.63
C THR A 118 -16.07 29.39 -47.37
N LEU A 119 -16.85 29.05 -48.45
CA LEU A 119 -16.69 27.80 -49.20
C LEU A 119 -15.31 27.71 -49.89
N ALA A 120 -14.74 28.82 -50.35
CA ALA A 120 -13.42 28.85 -50.98
C ALA A 120 -12.32 28.46 -49.94
N TYR A 121 -12.33 29.07 -48.78
CA TYR A 121 -11.40 28.73 -47.69
C TYR A 121 -11.52 27.24 -47.26
N VAL A 122 -12.74 26.72 -47.13
CA VAL A 122 -12.95 25.31 -46.78
C VAL A 122 -12.37 24.39 -47.84
N ASN A 123 -12.58 24.68 -49.15
CA ASN A 123 -12.04 23.84 -50.22
C ASN A 123 -10.52 23.89 -50.32
N ILE A 124 -9.89 25.04 -50.12
CA ILE A 124 -8.43 25.15 -50.06
C ILE A 124 -7.91 24.35 -48.87
N GLY A 125 -8.51 24.50 -47.69
CA GLY A 125 -8.14 23.77 -46.50
C GLY A 125 -8.27 22.25 -46.66
N LEU A 126 -9.32 21.79 -47.35
CA LEU A 126 -9.52 20.37 -47.68
C LEU A 126 -8.44 19.82 -48.61
N ILE A 127 -8.05 20.59 -49.63
CA ILE A 127 -6.95 20.20 -50.54
C ILE A 127 -5.65 20.04 -49.74
N HIS A 128 -5.32 21.01 -48.89
CA HIS A 128 -4.13 20.96 -48.05
C HIS A 128 -4.18 19.79 -47.04
N LEU A 129 -5.34 19.48 -46.47
CA LEU A 129 -5.52 18.40 -45.51
C LEU A 129 -5.40 17.01 -46.15
N LEU A 130 -6.07 16.81 -47.33
CA LEU A 130 -6.28 15.48 -47.88
C LEU A 130 -5.24 15.07 -48.91
N HIS A 131 -4.59 16.03 -49.59
CA HIS A 131 -3.77 15.78 -50.76
C HIS A 131 -2.36 16.36 -50.71
N LEU A 132 -2.16 17.44 -49.97
CA LEU A 132 -0.86 18.12 -49.88
C LEU A 132 -0.16 17.94 -48.53
N ASP A 133 -0.82 17.27 -47.55
CA ASP A 133 -0.35 17.03 -46.16
C ASP A 133 0.18 18.28 -45.46
N ASN A 134 -0.24 19.49 -45.93
CA ASN A 134 0.12 20.75 -45.33
C ASN A 134 -0.89 21.16 -44.25
N TYR A 135 -0.76 20.54 -43.09
CA TYR A 135 -1.71 20.71 -41.97
C TYR A 135 -1.71 22.13 -41.38
N THR A 136 -0.60 22.85 -41.47
CA THR A 136 -0.48 24.22 -40.94
C THR A 136 -1.34 25.18 -41.75
N GLU A 137 -1.24 25.11 -43.07
CA GLU A 137 -2.04 25.90 -43.98
C GLU A 137 -3.51 25.51 -43.91
N ALA A 138 -3.82 24.23 -43.85
CA ALA A 138 -5.18 23.77 -43.66
C ALA A 138 -5.85 24.36 -42.40
N ILE A 139 -5.14 24.39 -41.24
CA ILE A 139 -5.66 25.01 -40.01
C ILE A 139 -5.89 26.50 -40.20
N TRP A 140 -5.00 27.20 -40.89
CA TRP A 140 -5.15 28.61 -41.14
C TRP A 140 -6.40 28.89 -42.00
N GLN A 141 -6.59 28.14 -43.08
CA GLN A 141 -7.73 28.28 -44.01
C GLN A 141 -9.07 27.98 -43.28
N PHE A 142 -9.14 26.90 -42.49
CA PHE A 142 -10.34 26.61 -41.69
C PHE A 142 -10.58 27.64 -40.60
N SER A 143 -9.55 28.26 -40.07
CA SER A 143 -9.69 29.30 -39.05
C SER A 143 -10.25 30.59 -39.65
N GLU A 144 -9.82 30.96 -40.84
CA GLU A 144 -10.41 32.07 -41.60
C GLU A 144 -11.85 31.76 -41.97
N ALA A 145 -12.16 30.57 -42.45
CA ALA A 145 -13.54 30.16 -42.73
C ALA A 145 -14.45 30.30 -41.49
N ILE A 146 -14.00 29.93 -40.31
CA ILE A 146 -14.75 30.06 -39.06
C ILE A 146 -14.85 31.53 -38.61
N ARG A 147 -13.84 32.34 -38.88
CA ARG A 147 -13.89 33.79 -38.61
C ARG A 147 -14.97 34.48 -39.41
N ILE A 148 -15.13 34.07 -40.69
CA ILE A 148 -16.14 34.62 -41.61
C ILE A 148 -17.53 34.11 -41.26
N ASP A 149 -17.68 32.79 -41.11
CA ASP A 149 -18.93 32.14 -40.72
C ASP A 149 -18.73 31.24 -39.50
N PRO A 150 -19.00 31.76 -38.29
CA PRO A 150 -18.92 30.98 -37.06
C PRO A 150 -19.93 29.83 -36.97
N LEU A 151 -20.94 29.78 -37.82
CA LEU A 151 -21.97 28.75 -37.82
C LEU A 151 -21.66 27.60 -38.80
N CYS A 152 -20.60 27.72 -39.59
CA CYS A 152 -20.17 26.69 -40.54
C CYS A 152 -19.61 25.45 -39.86
N ILE A 153 -20.43 24.46 -39.58
CA ILE A 153 -20.07 23.20 -38.90
C ILE A 153 -18.97 22.47 -39.66
N GLN A 154 -19.00 22.49 -41.01
CA GLN A 154 -18.00 21.79 -41.83
C GLN A 154 -16.57 22.29 -41.55
N SER A 155 -16.39 23.57 -41.30
CA SER A 155 -15.09 24.18 -40.99
C SER A 155 -14.52 23.66 -39.66
N TYR A 156 -15.36 23.51 -38.63
CA TYR A 156 -14.97 22.92 -37.36
C TYR A 156 -14.60 21.43 -37.49
N LEU A 157 -15.38 20.68 -38.30
CA LEU A 157 -15.10 19.26 -38.54
C LEU A 157 -13.77 19.07 -39.27
N CYS A 158 -13.53 19.83 -40.33
CA CYS A 158 -12.28 19.73 -41.08
C CYS A 158 -11.07 20.16 -40.23
N ARG A 159 -11.21 21.20 -39.42
CA ARG A 159 -10.18 21.61 -38.48
C ARG A 159 -9.93 20.57 -37.38
N ALA A 160 -10.96 19.93 -36.87
CA ALA A 160 -10.83 18.81 -35.90
C ALA A 160 -10.07 17.63 -36.52
N GLU A 161 -10.37 17.27 -37.79
CA GLU A 161 -9.66 16.20 -38.49
C GLU A 161 -8.18 16.57 -38.70
N THR A 162 -7.88 17.85 -39.02
CA THR A 162 -6.50 18.33 -39.16
C THR A 162 -5.75 18.24 -37.84
N TYR A 163 -6.37 18.62 -36.71
CA TYR A 163 -5.77 18.46 -35.39
C TYR A 163 -5.57 16.99 -35.02
N PHE A 164 -6.46 16.10 -35.43
CA PHE A 164 -6.31 14.67 -35.25
C PHE A 164 -5.08 14.14 -36.01
N LYS A 165 -4.89 14.51 -37.25
CA LYS A 165 -3.70 14.13 -38.06
C LYS A 165 -2.40 14.64 -37.41
N LEU A 166 -2.42 15.79 -36.77
CA LEU A 166 -1.30 16.34 -35.99
C LEU A 166 -1.15 15.76 -34.58
N HIS A 167 -1.89 14.71 -34.21
CA HIS A 167 -1.92 14.11 -32.89
C HIS A 167 -2.26 15.07 -31.71
N LYS A 168 -2.88 16.22 -32.02
CA LYS A 168 -3.36 17.22 -31.04
C LYS A 168 -4.79 16.93 -30.59
N LEU A 169 -5.00 15.75 -30.00
CA LEU A 169 -6.33 15.22 -29.69
C LEU A 169 -7.19 16.16 -28.82
N LYS A 170 -6.60 16.87 -27.83
CA LYS A 170 -7.36 17.84 -27.00
C LYS A 170 -8.00 18.94 -27.84
N LYS A 171 -7.26 19.50 -28.82
CA LYS A 171 -7.80 20.54 -29.72
C LYS A 171 -8.88 19.97 -30.63
N ALA A 172 -8.69 18.74 -31.14
CA ALA A 172 -9.68 18.06 -31.97
C ALA A 172 -11.02 17.84 -31.22
N VAL A 173 -10.96 17.39 -29.96
CA VAL A 173 -12.15 17.22 -29.10
C VAL A 173 -12.87 18.55 -28.83
N ASN A 174 -12.12 19.63 -28.62
CA ASN A 174 -12.73 20.96 -28.44
C ASN A 174 -13.48 21.45 -29.69
N GLU A 175 -12.90 21.25 -30.88
CA GLU A 175 -13.57 21.60 -32.12
C GLU A 175 -14.84 20.79 -32.35
N LEU A 176 -14.80 19.49 -32.11
CA LEU A 176 -16.00 18.62 -32.16
C LEU A 176 -17.06 19.03 -31.13
N SER A 177 -16.65 19.48 -29.95
CA SER A 177 -17.60 19.99 -28.95
C SER A 177 -18.29 21.26 -29.40
N ARG A 178 -17.57 22.14 -30.10
CA ARG A 178 -18.16 23.34 -30.74
C ARG A 178 -19.13 22.94 -31.86
N ALA A 179 -18.74 22.00 -32.72
CA ALA A 179 -19.62 21.49 -33.79
C ALA A 179 -20.90 20.84 -33.20
N ILE A 180 -20.81 20.11 -32.11
CA ILE A 180 -21.97 19.53 -31.40
C ILE A 180 -22.88 20.64 -30.86
N HIS A 181 -22.29 21.71 -30.31
CA HIS A 181 -23.10 22.84 -29.82
C HIS A 181 -23.91 23.51 -30.93
N LEU A 182 -23.36 23.58 -32.13
CA LEU A 182 -24.05 24.10 -33.30
C LEU A 182 -25.08 23.14 -33.88
N GLN A 183 -24.81 21.84 -33.82
CA GLN A 183 -25.71 20.77 -34.30
C GLN A 183 -25.86 19.67 -33.24
N PRO A 184 -26.74 19.84 -32.27
CA PRO A 184 -26.94 18.84 -31.21
C PRO A 184 -27.45 17.46 -31.69
N ASP A 185 -28.11 17.40 -32.83
CA ASP A 185 -28.66 16.16 -33.40
C ASP A 185 -27.65 15.38 -34.26
N GLY A 186 -26.43 15.88 -34.36
CA GLY A 186 -25.41 15.31 -35.23
C GLY A 186 -24.69 14.10 -34.63
N ILE A 187 -25.28 12.91 -34.69
CA ILE A 187 -24.78 11.66 -34.08
C ILE A 187 -23.34 11.34 -34.43
N GLN A 188 -22.95 11.56 -35.70
CA GLN A 188 -21.58 11.34 -36.15
C GLN A 188 -20.54 12.18 -35.39
N LEU A 189 -20.96 13.37 -34.96
CA LEU A 189 -20.11 14.26 -34.17
C LEU A 189 -19.79 13.66 -32.79
N TYR A 190 -20.80 13.12 -32.12
CA TYR A 190 -20.64 12.46 -30.81
C TYR A 190 -19.81 11.20 -30.94
N ILE A 191 -20.02 10.38 -31.98
CA ILE A 191 -19.23 9.17 -32.21
C ILE A 191 -17.74 9.53 -32.38
N ARG A 192 -17.44 10.51 -33.25
CA ARG A 192 -16.05 10.96 -33.47
C ARG A 192 -15.44 11.53 -32.18
N ARG A 193 -16.18 12.35 -31.45
CA ARG A 193 -15.74 12.87 -30.16
C ARG A 193 -15.45 11.74 -29.17
N GLY A 194 -16.32 10.77 -29.05
CA GLY A 194 -16.15 9.58 -28.22
C GLY A 194 -14.90 8.78 -28.60
N GLN A 195 -14.65 8.57 -29.88
CA GLN A 195 -13.44 7.89 -30.37
C GLN A 195 -12.16 8.64 -29.99
N TYR A 196 -12.13 9.98 -30.16
CA TYR A 196 -10.95 10.78 -29.78
C TYR A 196 -10.72 10.81 -28.26
N LEU A 197 -11.80 10.83 -27.46
CA LEU A 197 -11.72 10.72 -26.00
C LEU A 197 -11.19 9.35 -25.56
N LEU A 198 -11.59 8.27 -26.22
CA LEU A 198 -11.04 6.93 -25.96
C LEU A 198 -9.53 6.87 -26.26
N MET A 199 -9.10 7.46 -27.36
CA MET A 199 -7.66 7.55 -27.70
C MET A 199 -6.87 8.38 -26.67
N MET A 200 -7.51 9.36 -26.05
CA MET A 200 -6.95 10.16 -24.95
C MET A 200 -7.01 9.43 -23.61
N LYS A 201 -7.57 8.22 -23.54
CA LYS A 201 -7.81 7.44 -22.30
C LYS A 201 -8.74 8.15 -21.31
N CYS A 202 -9.56 9.09 -21.76
CA CYS A 202 -10.59 9.77 -20.96
C CYS A 202 -11.88 8.93 -20.98
N TYR A 203 -11.86 7.77 -20.33
CA TYR A 203 -12.92 6.75 -20.45
C TYR A 203 -14.29 7.24 -19.99
N ASP A 204 -14.36 7.98 -18.87
CA ASP A 204 -15.63 8.45 -18.32
C ASP A 204 -16.34 9.44 -19.25
N LEU A 205 -15.59 10.41 -19.81
CA LEU A 205 -16.12 11.36 -20.77
C LEU A 205 -16.50 10.69 -22.11
N ALA A 206 -15.70 9.71 -22.53
CA ALA A 206 -16.01 8.92 -23.71
C ALA A 206 -17.31 8.11 -23.53
N LYS A 207 -17.45 7.45 -22.38
CA LYS A 207 -18.65 6.69 -21.99
C LYS A 207 -19.88 7.61 -21.99
N PHE A 208 -19.79 8.75 -21.34
CA PHE A 208 -20.88 9.74 -21.31
C PHE A 208 -21.27 10.22 -22.73
N THR A 209 -20.27 10.53 -23.56
CA THR A 209 -20.52 10.98 -24.96
C THR A 209 -21.21 9.91 -25.81
N ILE A 210 -20.79 8.65 -25.66
CA ILE A 210 -21.39 7.53 -26.40
C ILE A 210 -22.77 7.16 -25.85
N TYR A 211 -22.97 7.33 -24.53
CA TYR A 211 -24.27 7.16 -23.90
C TYR A 211 -25.32 8.14 -24.47
N GLN A 212 -24.93 9.39 -24.69
CA GLN A 212 -25.80 10.37 -25.36
C GLN A 212 -26.25 9.90 -26.76
N VAL A 213 -25.37 9.19 -27.50
CA VAL A 213 -25.75 8.58 -28.79
C VAL A 213 -26.77 7.48 -28.63
N ALA A 214 -26.64 6.68 -27.57
CA ALA A 214 -27.59 5.59 -27.29
C ALA A 214 -29.00 6.09 -26.90
N GLU A 215 -29.09 7.28 -26.28
CA GLU A 215 -30.35 7.94 -25.92
C GLU A 215 -31.04 8.62 -27.13
N MET A 216 -30.30 8.89 -28.19
CA MET A 216 -30.85 9.47 -29.42
C MET A 216 -31.53 8.40 -30.28
N ASP A 217 -32.68 7.88 -29.85
CA ASP A 217 -33.41 6.77 -30.49
C ASP A 217 -33.57 6.85 -32.03
N LYS A 218 -33.81 8.03 -32.55
CA LYS A 218 -33.96 8.23 -34.02
C LYS A 218 -32.66 8.13 -34.81
N GLY A 219 -31.55 8.15 -34.11
CA GLY A 219 -30.22 8.19 -34.70
C GLY A 219 -29.53 6.85 -34.80
N LEU A 220 -29.81 5.94 -33.90
CA LEU A 220 -29.27 4.58 -33.96
C LEU A 220 -29.79 3.82 -35.19
N ILE A 221 -31.04 4.07 -35.65
CA ILE A 221 -31.63 3.47 -36.84
C ILE A 221 -30.84 3.80 -38.13
N LYS A 222 -30.09 4.90 -38.15
CA LYS A 222 -29.24 5.31 -39.28
C LYS A 222 -27.86 4.63 -39.31
N LEU A 223 -27.49 3.96 -38.23
CA LEU A 223 -26.22 3.24 -38.12
C LEU A 223 -26.35 1.79 -38.59
N SER A 224 -25.22 1.21 -39.01
CA SER A 224 -25.23 -0.22 -39.32
C SER A 224 -25.51 -1.02 -38.04
N PRO A 225 -26.20 -2.18 -38.11
CA PRO A 225 -26.53 -2.96 -36.95
C PRO A 225 -25.33 -3.38 -36.13
N ILE A 226 -24.16 -3.56 -36.76
CA ILE A 226 -22.88 -3.84 -36.03
C ILE A 226 -22.48 -2.63 -35.18
N GLN A 227 -22.58 -1.41 -35.71
CA GLN A 227 -22.28 -0.19 -34.96
C GLN A 227 -23.27 -0.01 -33.80
N GLN A 228 -24.54 -0.27 -34.01
CA GLN A 228 -25.57 -0.26 -32.95
C GLN A 228 -25.20 -1.23 -31.83
N ALA A 229 -24.87 -2.47 -32.16
CA ALA A 229 -24.47 -3.47 -31.17
C ALA A 229 -23.21 -3.10 -30.40
N LEU A 230 -22.20 -2.50 -31.05
CA LEU A 230 -21.00 -2.03 -30.41
C LEU A 230 -21.28 -0.88 -29.43
N ILE A 231 -22.17 0.05 -29.80
CA ILE A 231 -22.58 1.16 -28.92
C ILE A 231 -23.34 0.61 -27.71
N TYR A 232 -24.30 -0.28 -27.89
CA TYR A 232 -25.01 -0.92 -26.78
C TYR A 232 -24.06 -1.67 -25.86
N SER A 233 -23.10 -2.42 -26.42
CA SER A 233 -22.09 -3.12 -25.63
C SER A 233 -21.16 -2.17 -24.86
N PHE A 234 -20.81 -1.04 -25.43
CA PHE A 234 -20.00 -0.02 -24.77
C PHE A 234 -20.76 0.66 -23.62
N CYS A 235 -22.05 0.89 -23.80
CA CYS A 235 -22.95 1.45 -22.77
C CYS A 235 -23.40 0.42 -21.73
N GLU A 236 -22.77 -0.76 -21.68
CA GLU A 236 -23.09 -1.87 -20.76
C GLU A 236 -24.51 -2.48 -20.97
N ASN A 237 -25.21 -2.11 -22.03
CA ASN A 237 -26.49 -2.70 -22.38
C ASN A 237 -26.25 -3.93 -23.28
N HIS A 238 -25.67 -4.97 -22.68
CA HIS A 238 -25.20 -6.15 -23.39
C HIS A 238 -26.35 -6.97 -23.97
N ASP A 239 -27.52 -6.97 -23.34
CA ASP A 239 -28.68 -7.75 -23.78
C ASP A 239 -29.19 -7.27 -25.14
N LYS A 240 -29.38 -5.95 -25.30
CA LYS A 240 -29.77 -5.38 -26.61
C LYS A 240 -28.68 -5.57 -27.67
N ALA A 241 -27.41 -5.51 -27.27
CA ALA A 241 -26.32 -5.78 -28.20
C ALA A 241 -26.34 -7.24 -28.69
N ILE A 242 -26.64 -8.20 -27.82
CA ILE A 242 -26.76 -9.61 -28.16
C ILE A 242 -27.94 -9.83 -29.11
N GLU A 243 -29.13 -9.27 -28.82
CA GLU A 243 -30.32 -9.38 -29.68
C GLU A 243 -30.07 -8.90 -31.12
N VAL A 244 -29.42 -7.73 -31.28
CA VAL A 244 -29.08 -7.19 -32.58
C VAL A 244 -28.10 -8.09 -33.33
N LEU A 245 -27.07 -8.63 -32.63
CA LEU A 245 -26.04 -9.49 -33.25
C LEU A 245 -26.61 -10.88 -33.56
N ASP A 246 -27.48 -11.44 -32.72
CA ASP A 246 -28.13 -12.70 -32.97
C ASP A 246 -29.03 -12.63 -34.23
N GLY A 247 -29.77 -11.55 -34.40
CA GLY A 247 -30.57 -11.29 -35.61
C GLY A 247 -29.74 -11.26 -36.89
N ILE A 248 -28.52 -10.72 -36.82
CA ILE A 248 -27.61 -10.68 -37.97
C ILE A 248 -26.95 -12.04 -38.20
N SER A 249 -26.48 -12.71 -37.14
CA SER A 249 -25.83 -14.01 -37.25
C SER A 249 -26.72 -15.10 -37.79
N TRP A 250 -28.02 -15.00 -37.54
CA TRP A 250 -29.04 -15.88 -38.13
C TRP A 250 -29.14 -15.70 -39.65
N ASN A 251 -29.11 -14.46 -40.13
CA ASN A 251 -29.25 -14.14 -41.54
C ASN A 251 -27.96 -14.29 -42.37
N ARG A 252 -26.78 -14.12 -41.72
CA ARG A 252 -25.47 -14.25 -42.35
C ARG A 252 -24.49 -14.91 -41.38
N PRO A 253 -24.37 -16.25 -41.41
CA PRO A 253 -23.47 -16.99 -40.54
C PRO A 253 -22.01 -16.82 -40.95
N GLU A 254 -21.38 -15.71 -40.57
CA GLU A 254 -19.96 -15.42 -40.80
C GLU A 254 -19.15 -15.64 -39.51
N MET A 255 -17.91 -16.15 -39.67
CA MET A 255 -17.01 -16.39 -38.55
C MET A 255 -16.74 -15.14 -37.69
N THR A 256 -16.65 -13.97 -38.35
CA THR A 256 -16.42 -12.67 -37.70
C THR A 256 -17.58 -12.27 -36.80
N MET A 257 -18.82 -12.58 -37.25
CA MET A 257 -20.03 -12.27 -36.49
C MET A 257 -20.12 -13.14 -35.23
N TYR A 258 -19.88 -14.44 -35.33
CA TYR A 258 -19.85 -15.34 -34.18
C TYR A 258 -18.76 -14.94 -33.16
N ALA A 259 -17.57 -14.53 -33.65
CA ALA A 259 -16.49 -14.04 -32.80
C ALA A 259 -16.86 -12.74 -32.08
N LEU A 260 -17.56 -11.82 -32.79
CA LEU A 260 -18.02 -10.57 -32.21
C LEU A 260 -19.10 -10.80 -31.15
N LEU A 261 -20.10 -11.64 -31.49
CA LEU A 261 -21.19 -12.03 -30.58
C LEU A 261 -20.62 -12.68 -29.30
N ALA A 262 -19.67 -13.59 -29.44
CA ALA A 262 -19.01 -14.21 -28.31
C ALA A 262 -18.30 -13.19 -27.41
N LYS A 263 -17.60 -12.20 -27.99
CA LYS A 263 -16.95 -11.13 -27.23
C LYS A 263 -17.94 -10.27 -26.42
N VAL A 264 -19.12 -10.00 -26.98
CA VAL A 264 -20.18 -9.28 -26.26
C VAL A 264 -20.78 -10.16 -25.14
N GLN A 265 -21.01 -11.45 -25.40
CA GLN A 265 -21.47 -12.41 -24.38
C GLN A 265 -20.46 -12.58 -23.24
N MET A 266 -19.13 -12.55 -23.52
CA MET A 266 -18.09 -12.54 -22.49
C MET A 266 -18.18 -11.29 -21.60
N LYS A 267 -18.36 -10.10 -22.20
CA LYS A 267 -18.58 -8.87 -21.42
C LYS A 267 -19.86 -8.93 -20.59
N ALA A 268 -20.91 -9.58 -21.07
CA ALA A 268 -22.16 -9.83 -20.35
C ALA A 268 -22.03 -10.93 -19.26
N LYS A 269 -20.83 -11.51 -19.06
CA LYS A 269 -20.58 -12.66 -18.18
C LYS A 269 -21.36 -13.92 -18.51
N ARG A 270 -21.83 -14.06 -19.76
CA ARG A 270 -22.50 -15.25 -20.27
C ARG A 270 -21.49 -16.22 -20.89
N THR A 271 -20.57 -16.73 -20.08
CA THR A 271 -19.42 -17.54 -20.55
C THR A 271 -19.81 -18.80 -21.31
N LYS A 272 -20.84 -19.53 -20.87
CA LYS A 272 -21.33 -20.75 -21.53
C LYS A 272 -21.87 -20.51 -22.94
N GLU A 273 -22.57 -19.41 -23.17
CA GLU A 273 -23.08 -19.02 -24.48
C GLU A 273 -21.94 -18.58 -25.39
N ALA A 274 -20.99 -17.77 -24.83
CA ALA A 274 -19.80 -17.37 -25.54
C ALA A 274 -18.97 -18.57 -26.02
N VAL A 275 -18.80 -19.60 -25.19
CA VAL A 275 -18.10 -20.85 -25.56
C VAL A 275 -18.79 -21.52 -26.73
N LYS A 276 -20.13 -21.57 -26.76
CA LYS A 276 -20.92 -22.16 -27.90
C LYS A 276 -20.67 -21.38 -29.18
N MET A 277 -20.69 -20.03 -29.11
CA MET A 277 -20.49 -19.20 -30.31
C MET A 277 -19.05 -19.28 -30.81
N LEU A 278 -18.05 -19.32 -29.92
CA LEU A 278 -16.64 -19.49 -30.31
C LEU A 278 -16.38 -20.85 -30.97
N LYS A 279 -17.01 -21.91 -30.49
CA LYS A 279 -16.95 -23.24 -31.15
C LYS A 279 -17.55 -23.20 -32.54
N LYS A 280 -18.77 -22.61 -32.71
CA LYS A 280 -19.37 -22.39 -34.03
C LYS A 280 -18.47 -21.57 -34.96
N ALA A 281 -17.83 -20.51 -34.47
CA ALA A 281 -16.87 -19.73 -35.26
C ALA A 281 -15.69 -20.59 -35.73
N LEU A 282 -15.16 -21.45 -34.86
CA LEU A 282 -14.05 -22.36 -35.19
C LEU A 282 -14.48 -23.47 -36.16
N ASP A 283 -15.70 -23.98 -36.06
CA ASP A 283 -16.26 -24.96 -37.02
C ASP A 283 -16.39 -24.35 -38.42
N VAL A 284 -16.86 -23.12 -38.53
CA VAL A 284 -16.94 -22.39 -39.82
C VAL A 284 -15.55 -22.20 -40.43
N ILE A 285 -14.54 -21.86 -39.54
CA ILE A 285 -13.16 -21.71 -39.99
C ILE A 285 -12.58 -23.02 -40.51
N SER A 286 -12.93 -24.16 -39.88
CA SER A 286 -12.40 -25.48 -40.29
C SER A 286 -12.83 -25.87 -41.69
N HIS A 287 -13.98 -25.36 -42.17
CA HIS A 287 -14.54 -25.62 -43.52
C HIS A 287 -14.18 -24.54 -44.56
N SER A 288 -13.48 -23.46 -44.14
CA SER A 288 -13.06 -22.38 -45.05
C SER A 288 -11.60 -22.52 -45.52
N ASN A 289 -11.27 -21.92 -46.69
CA ASN A 289 -9.90 -21.91 -47.18
C ASN A 289 -8.93 -21.21 -46.21
N LYS A 290 -7.76 -21.84 -45.89
CA LYS A 290 -6.75 -21.33 -44.98
C LYS A 290 -6.00 -20.14 -45.59
N GLY A 291 -6.44 -18.92 -45.29
CA GLY A 291 -5.71 -17.69 -45.60
C GLY A 291 -5.13 -17.04 -44.32
N PRO A 292 -4.20 -16.08 -44.45
CA PRO A 292 -3.56 -15.43 -43.30
C PRO A 292 -4.58 -14.73 -42.37
N ASN A 293 -5.67 -14.19 -42.91
CA ASN A 293 -6.74 -13.59 -42.12
C ASN A 293 -7.53 -14.63 -41.30
N THR A 294 -7.76 -15.83 -41.86
CA THR A 294 -8.49 -16.89 -41.17
C THR A 294 -7.67 -17.49 -40.02
N THR A 295 -6.35 -17.56 -40.15
CA THR A 295 -5.46 -18.03 -39.05
C THR A 295 -5.42 -17.03 -37.89
N ALA A 296 -5.41 -15.73 -38.16
CA ALA A 296 -5.43 -14.69 -37.14
C ALA A 296 -6.77 -14.70 -36.35
N ILE A 297 -7.89 -14.82 -37.06
CA ILE A 297 -9.23 -14.92 -36.42
C ILE A 297 -9.38 -16.21 -35.62
N SER A 298 -8.87 -17.31 -36.14
CA SER A 298 -8.84 -18.60 -35.44
C SER A 298 -8.02 -18.49 -34.12
N ALA A 299 -6.85 -17.86 -34.15
CA ALA A 299 -6.05 -17.62 -32.96
C ALA A 299 -6.79 -16.74 -31.93
N ASP A 300 -7.49 -15.69 -32.37
CA ASP A 300 -8.30 -14.83 -31.51
C ASP A 300 -9.49 -15.58 -30.89
N CYS A 301 -10.19 -16.40 -31.67
CA CYS A 301 -11.28 -17.25 -31.16
C CYS A 301 -10.77 -18.27 -30.13
N LEU A 302 -9.66 -18.93 -30.38
CA LEU A 302 -9.05 -19.89 -29.47
C LEU A 302 -8.54 -19.20 -28.20
N TYR A 303 -8.03 -18.00 -28.32
CA TYR A 303 -7.61 -17.17 -27.18
C TYR A 303 -8.81 -16.79 -26.29
N ASN A 304 -9.89 -16.30 -26.90
CA ASN A 304 -11.11 -15.95 -26.16
C ASN A 304 -11.77 -17.20 -25.53
N LEU A 305 -11.74 -18.33 -26.22
CA LEU A 305 -12.19 -19.62 -25.66
C LEU A 305 -11.37 -20.03 -24.43
N GLY A 306 -10.08 -19.83 -24.47
CA GLY A 306 -9.19 -20.03 -23.33
C GLY A 306 -9.55 -19.12 -22.15
N LEU A 307 -9.87 -17.83 -22.39
CA LEU A 307 -10.32 -16.91 -21.35
C LEU A 307 -11.63 -17.37 -20.71
N CYS A 308 -12.62 -17.80 -21.51
CA CYS A 308 -13.89 -18.33 -20.99
C CYS A 308 -13.67 -19.56 -20.09
N TYR A 309 -12.81 -20.48 -20.48
CA TYR A 309 -12.50 -21.65 -19.64
C TYR A 309 -11.72 -21.28 -18.37
N MET A 310 -10.92 -20.20 -18.40
CA MET A 310 -10.28 -19.67 -17.18
C MET A 310 -11.30 -19.11 -16.19
N GLU A 311 -12.33 -18.42 -16.68
CA GLU A 311 -13.43 -17.89 -15.86
C GLU A 311 -14.30 -19.01 -15.29
N GLU A 312 -14.54 -20.09 -16.07
CA GLU A 312 -15.24 -21.28 -15.59
C GLU A 312 -14.42 -22.16 -14.63
N GLY A 313 -13.14 -21.81 -14.39
CA GLY A 313 -12.26 -22.59 -13.54
C GLY A 313 -11.66 -23.85 -14.19
N ASN A 314 -11.94 -24.10 -15.47
CA ASN A 314 -11.42 -25.27 -16.19
C ASN A 314 -10.05 -24.99 -16.79
N LEU A 315 -9.04 -25.00 -15.92
CA LEU A 315 -7.67 -24.61 -16.26
C LEU A 315 -6.99 -25.49 -17.33
N GLN A 316 -7.35 -26.78 -17.40
CA GLN A 316 -6.75 -27.68 -18.38
C GLN A 316 -7.25 -27.36 -19.80
N MET A 317 -8.58 -27.17 -19.96
CA MET A 317 -9.16 -26.79 -21.25
C MET A 317 -8.70 -25.38 -21.70
N ALA A 318 -8.51 -24.48 -20.73
CA ALA A 318 -7.94 -23.16 -21.01
C ALA A 318 -6.49 -23.28 -21.53
N PHE A 319 -5.67 -24.09 -20.89
CA PHE A 319 -4.29 -24.34 -21.31
C PHE A 319 -4.21 -24.94 -22.72
N ASP A 320 -5.09 -25.90 -23.03
CA ASP A 320 -5.14 -26.53 -24.37
C ASP A 320 -5.58 -25.55 -25.44
N SER A 321 -6.56 -24.68 -25.11
CA SER A 321 -7.05 -23.63 -26.02
C SER A 321 -5.95 -22.61 -26.30
N PHE A 322 -5.25 -22.11 -25.29
CA PHE A 322 -4.12 -21.19 -25.48
C PHE A 322 -2.95 -21.86 -26.24
N THR A 323 -2.72 -23.15 -26.03
CA THR A 323 -1.70 -23.88 -26.78
C THR A 323 -2.04 -23.98 -28.26
N LYS A 324 -3.32 -24.21 -28.59
CA LYS A 324 -3.81 -24.17 -29.98
C LYS A 324 -3.73 -22.75 -30.56
N ALA A 325 -4.04 -21.72 -29.77
CA ALA A 325 -3.95 -20.33 -30.21
C ALA A 325 -2.50 -19.94 -30.55
N VAL A 326 -1.52 -20.33 -29.73
CA VAL A 326 -0.09 -20.13 -29.99
C VAL A 326 0.39 -20.87 -31.24
N LYS A 327 -0.13 -22.07 -31.49
CA LYS A 327 0.19 -22.83 -32.73
C LYS A 327 -0.41 -22.17 -33.97
N ALA A 328 -1.61 -21.60 -33.85
CA ALA A 328 -2.28 -20.91 -34.95
C ALA A 328 -1.58 -19.58 -35.30
N ASN A 329 -1.14 -18.83 -34.29
CA ASN A 329 -0.42 -17.56 -34.46
C ASN A 329 0.74 -17.48 -33.47
N PRO A 330 1.97 -17.81 -33.90
CA PRO A 330 3.17 -17.76 -33.05
C PRO A 330 3.57 -16.35 -32.61
N ASP A 331 3.09 -15.29 -33.28
CA ASP A 331 3.45 -13.90 -32.95
C ASP A 331 2.44 -13.26 -31.96
N PHE A 332 1.45 -14.02 -31.49
CA PHE A 332 0.45 -13.53 -30.58
C PHE A 332 0.94 -13.54 -29.12
N ALA A 333 1.61 -12.48 -28.72
CA ALA A 333 2.21 -12.32 -27.39
C ALA A 333 1.24 -12.56 -26.23
N GLU A 334 -0.02 -12.11 -26.37
CA GLU A 334 -1.04 -12.23 -25.32
C GLU A 334 -1.41 -13.69 -25.03
N SER A 335 -1.45 -14.55 -26.06
CA SER A 335 -1.70 -15.98 -25.90
C SER A 335 -0.61 -16.68 -25.10
N PHE A 336 0.66 -16.34 -25.32
CA PHE A 336 1.76 -16.83 -24.49
C PHE A 336 1.61 -16.36 -23.05
N TYR A 337 1.26 -15.09 -22.83
CA TYR A 337 1.08 -14.53 -21.51
C TYR A 337 -0.02 -15.26 -20.74
N GLN A 338 -1.20 -15.44 -21.32
CA GLN A 338 -2.33 -16.14 -20.70
C GLN A 338 -2.03 -17.62 -20.47
N ARG A 339 -1.35 -18.28 -21.40
CA ARG A 339 -0.87 -19.65 -21.20
C ARG A 339 0.06 -19.75 -20.01
N GLY A 340 0.99 -18.79 -19.87
CA GLY A 340 1.87 -18.66 -18.72
C GLY A 340 1.12 -18.52 -17.39
N LEU A 341 0.06 -17.69 -17.36
CA LEU A 341 -0.82 -17.56 -16.19
C LEU A 341 -1.55 -18.86 -15.85
N CYS A 342 -2.05 -19.59 -16.86
CA CYS A 342 -2.62 -20.93 -16.66
C CYS A 342 -1.61 -21.89 -16.03
N LYS A 343 -0.36 -21.90 -16.51
CA LYS A 343 0.71 -22.71 -15.94
C LYS A 343 1.00 -22.36 -14.49
N VAL A 344 0.97 -21.07 -14.13
CA VAL A 344 1.13 -20.63 -12.72
C VAL A 344 0.01 -21.21 -11.85
N LYS A 345 -1.25 -21.11 -12.28
CA LYS A 345 -2.39 -21.68 -11.56
C LYS A 345 -2.36 -23.21 -11.49
N LEU A 346 -1.76 -23.88 -12.48
CA LEU A 346 -1.52 -25.33 -12.51
C LEU A 346 -0.21 -25.73 -11.79
N HIS A 347 0.44 -24.80 -11.09
CA HIS A 347 1.72 -25.02 -10.38
C HIS A 347 2.86 -25.57 -11.26
N LYS A 348 2.89 -25.23 -12.55
CA LYS A 348 3.94 -25.64 -13.49
C LYS A 348 5.05 -24.58 -13.57
N ASP A 349 6.27 -24.95 -13.21
CA ASP A 349 7.44 -24.06 -13.23
C ASP A 349 7.81 -23.54 -14.64
N SER A 350 7.37 -24.23 -15.69
CA SER A 350 7.60 -23.80 -17.09
C SER A 350 6.86 -22.54 -17.53
N SER A 351 6.08 -21.92 -16.62
CA SER A 351 5.37 -20.64 -16.88
C SER A 351 6.32 -19.50 -17.25
N ILE A 352 7.53 -19.49 -16.71
CA ILE A 352 8.54 -18.46 -16.98
C ILE A 352 8.94 -18.39 -18.46
N LEU A 353 8.96 -19.52 -19.16
CA LEU A 353 9.30 -19.60 -20.59
C LEU A 353 8.25 -18.85 -21.42
N ASP A 354 6.98 -19.02 -21.09
CA ASP A 354 5.89 -18.33 -21.78
C ASP A 354 5.92 -16.82 -21.56
N PHE A 355 6.21 -16.36 -20.33
CA PHE A 355 6.40 -14.94 -20.05
C PHE A 355 7.62 -14.37 -20.80
N ASN A 356 8.70 -15.13 -20.94
CA ASN A 356 9.85 -14.72 -21.74
C ASN A 356 9.47 -14.56 -23.21
N HIS A 357 8.76 -15.52 -23.80
CA HIS A 357 8.26 -15.43 -25.18
C HIS A 357 7.32 -14.23 -25.37
N ALA A 358 6.39 -14.02 -24.45
CA ALA A 358 5.50 -12.85 -24.51
C ALA A 358 6.28 -11.51 -24.53
N ILE A 359 7.37 -11.42 -23.74
CA ILE A 359 8.22 -10.22 -23.68
C ILE A 359 9.11 -10.09 -24.92
N THR A 360 9.60 -11.19 -25.49
CA THR A 360 10.38 -11.13 -26.74
C THR A 360 9.55 -10.66 -27.93
N LEU A 361 8.29 -11.10 -28.00
CA LEU A 361 7.36 -10.66 -29.02
C LEU A 361 6.86 -9.23 -28.81
N ASN A 362 6.57 -8.87 -27.56
CA ASN A 362 6.16 -7.51 -27.20
C ASN A 362 7.02 -6.97 -26.03
N PRO A 363 8.12 -6.24 -26.33
CA PRO A 363 8.99 -5.67 -25.28
C PRO A 363 8.30 -4.65 -24.36
N LYS A 364 7.11 -4.14 -24.74
CA LYS A 364 6.30 -3.23 -23.93
C LYS A 364 5.20 -3.93 -23.14
N HIS A 365 5.21 -5.26 -23.08
CA HIS A 365 4.18 -6.04 -22.38
C HIS A 365 4.33 -5.94 -20.85
N TYR A 366 3.78 -4.90 -20.29
CA TYR A 366 3.86 -4.56 -18.86
C TYR A 366 3.43 -5.71 -17.93
N GLN A 367 2.28 -6.36 -18.21
CA GLN A 367 1.76 -7.43 -17.38
C GLN A 367 2.69 -8.66 -17.30
N ALA A 368 3.34 -9.00 -18.42
CA ALA A 368 4.28 -10.10 -18.46
C ALA A 368 5.53 -9.84 -17.59
N TYR A 369 6.00 -8.59 -17.54
CA TYR A 369 7.07 -8.22 -16.61
C TYR A 369 6.63 -8.37 -15.15
N LEU A 370 5.40 -7.94 -14.80
CA LEU A 370 4.90 -8.11 -13.43
C LEU A 370 4.71 -9.58 -13.03
N SER A 371 4.23 -10.42 -13.95
CA SER A 371 4.10 -11.87 -13.69
C SER A 371 5.48 -12.53 -13.50
N ARG A 372 6.47 -12.08 -14.24
CA ARG A 372 7.85 -12.54 -14.09
C ARG A 372 8.48 -12.03 -12.77
N VAL A 373 8.10 -10.83 -12.32
CA VAL A 373 8.46 -10.30 -10.99
C VAL A 373 7.92 -11.23 -9.90
N ALA A 374 6.63 -11.58 -9.97
CA ALA A 374 6.00 -12.48 -9.01
C ALA A 374 6.68 -13.86 -8.99
N PHE A 375 6.98 -14.42 -10.17
CA PHE A 375 7.67 -15.69 -10.28
C PHE A 375 9.06 -15.68 -9.63
N TYR A 376 9.88 -14.68 -9.94
CA TYR A 376 11.23 -14.57 -9.35
C TYR A 376 11.19 -14.25 -7.86
N GLY A 377 10.20 -13.46 -7.43
CA GLY A 377 9.96 -13.15 -6.02
C GLY A 377 9.65 -14.40 -5.20
N LEU A 378 8.74 -15.25 -5.67
CA LEU A 378 8.39 -16.53 -5.04
C LEU A 378 9.56 -17.52 -4.99
N LYS A 379 10.44 -17.49 -5.98
CA LYS A 379 11.66 -18.33 -5.99
C LYS A 379 12.84 -17.71 -5.22
N GLY A 380 12.64 -16.62 -4.49
CA GLY A 380 13.68 -15.95 -3.70
C GLY A 380 14.75 -15.21 -4.51
N ARG A 381 14.57 -15.08 -5.83
CA ARG A 381 15.53 -14.41 -6.72
C ARG A 381 15.26 -12.91 -6.81
N TYR A 382 15.36 -12.21 -5.66
CA TYR A 382 14.91 -10.82 -5.49
C TYR A 382 15.60 -9.85 -6.46
N SER A 383 16.91 -9.95 -6.69
CA SER A 383 17.65 -9.07 -7.60
C SER A 383 17.12 -9.14 -9.04
N LYS A 384 16.82 -10.36 -9.54
CA LYS A 384 16.22 -10.53 -10.87
C LYS A 384 14.80 -9.97 -10.94
N ALA A 385 14.01 -10.13 -9.88
CA ALA A 385 12.68 -9.57 -9.77
C ALA A 385 12.73 -8.02 -9.79
N ILE A 386 13.63 -7.39 -9.05
CA ILE A 386 13.85 -5.94 -9.03
C ILE A 386 14.20 -5.39 -10.42
N LEU A 387 15.07 -6.07 -11.17
CA LEU A 387 15.40 -5.68 -12.55
C LEU A 387 14.17 -5.69 -13.47
N ASN A 388 13.28 -6.66 -13.29
CA ASN A 388 12.02 -6.70 -14.05
C ASN A 388 11.04 -5.60 -13.61
N CYS A 389 10.97 -5.25 -12.32
CA CYS A 389 10.22 -4.09 -11.86
C CYS A 389 10.75 -2.79 -12.49
N ASN A 390 12.07 -2.61 -12.59
CA ASN A 390 12.66 -1.44 -13.23
C ASN A 390 12.25 -1.30 -14.69
N LYS A 391 12.18 -2.44 -15.43
CA LYS A 391 11.67 -2.45 -16.81
C LYS A 391 10.18 -2.13 -16.87
N ALA A 392 9.37 -2.69 -15.97
CA ALA A 392 7.94 -2.41 -15.89
C ALA A 392 7.67 -0.92 -15.61
N ILE A 393 8.43 -0.30 -14.70
CA ILE A 393 8.32 1.13 -14.37
C ILE A 393 8.72 2.01 -15.56
N LYS A 394 9.75 1.62 -16.34
CA LYS A 394 10.12 2.35 -17.57
C LYS A 394 9.02 2.33 -18.62
N ILE A 395 8.25 1.23 -18.71
CA ILE A 395 7.12 1.12 -19.65
C ILE A 395 5.93 1.94 -19.17
N TYR A 396 5.61 1.85 -17.87
CA TYR A 396 4.48 2.55 -17.27
C TYR A 396 4.90 3.20 -15.95
N PRO A 397 5.38 4.47 -15.99
CA PRO A 397 5.92 5.17 -14.81
C PRO A 397 4.88 5.44 -13.71
N GLU A 398 3.59 5.52 -14.04
CA GLU A 398 2.50 5.79 -13.10
C GLU A 398 1.94 4.51 -12.44
N SER A 399 2.67 3.42 -12.50
CA SER A 399 2.20 2.14 -11.95
C SER A 399 2.47 2.00 -10.46
N VAL A 400 1.47 2.26 -9.64
CA VAL A 400 1.50 1.99 -8.18
C VAL A 400 1.95 0.56 -7.89
N ARG A 401 1.43 -0.40 -8.64
CA ARG A 401 1.70 -1.84 -8.44
C ARG A 401 3.17 -2.20 -8.65
N ALA A 402 3.84 -1.58 -9.63
CA ALA A 402 5.25 -1.86 -9.91
C ALA A 402 6.17 -1.30 -8.81
N TYR A 403 5.90 -0.09 -8.31
CA TYR A 403 6.61 0.49 -7.16
C TYR A 403 6.37 -0.30 -5.88
N LEU A 404 5.13 -0.71 -5.63
CA LEU A 404 4.79 -1.55 -4.48
C LEU A 404 5.58 -2.86 -4.50
N TYR A 405 5.57 -3.58 -5.62
CA TYR A 405 6.31 -4.85 -5.75
C TYR A 405 7.82 -4.63 -5.60
N ARG A 406 8.37 -3.57 -6.19
CA ARG A 406 9.80 -3.26 -6.05
C ARG A 406 10.17 -2.94 -4.60
N GLY A 407 9.34 -2.19 -3.89
CA GLY A 407 9.52 -1.90 -2.46
C GLY A 407 9.51 -3.17 -1.61
N VAL A 408 8.53 -4.05 -1.81
CA VAL A 408 8.44 -5.34 -1.10
C VAL A 408 9.65 -6.23 -1.40
N LEU A 409 10.08 -6.31 -2.65
CA LEU A 409 11.26 -7.11 -3.03
C LEU A 409 12.56 -6.55 -2.43
N LYS A 410 12.70 -5.23 -2.35
CA LYS A 410 13.81 -4.58 -1.67
C LYS A 410 13.81 -4.84 -0.16
N TYR A 411 12.63 -4.97 0.47
CA TYR A 411 12.52 -5.40 1.86
C TYR A 411 13.10 -6.80 2.05
N TYR A 412 12.71 -7.77 1.23
CA TYR A 412 13.26 -9.13 1.30
C TYR A 412 14.76 -9.17 0.94
N ASN A 413 15.23 -8.27 0.09
CA ASN A 413 16.64 -8.11 -0.24
C ASN A 413 17.43 -7.34 0.83
N LYS A 414 16.82 -7.02 1.98
CA LYS A 414 17.40 -6.30 3.13
C LYS A 414 17.85 -4.86 2.83
N THR A 415 17.42 -4.26 1.73
CA THR A 415 17.72 -2.87 1.35
C THR A 415 16.57 -1.94 1.77
N TYR A 416 16.35 -1.83 3.08
CA TYR A 416 15.17 -1.19 3.68
C TYR A 416 15.00 0.28 3.30
N LYS A 417 16.07 1.08 3.32
CA LYS A 417 16.00 2.52 2.97
C LYS A 417 15.49 2.73 1.54
N LEU A 418 16.00 1.94 0.58
CA LEU A 418 15.52 1.99 -0.81
C LEU A 418 14.11 1.39 -0.99
N ALA A 419 13.67 0.49 -0.11
CA ALA A 419 12.29 0.02 -0.08
C ALA A 419 11.34 1.13 0.36
N ILE A 420 11.70 1.90 1.38
CA ILE A 420 10.92 3.04 1.88
C ILE A 420 10.70 4.09 0.79
N THR A 421 11.72 4.42 -0.02
CA THR A 421 11.57 5.39 -1.12
C THR A 421 10.55 4.92 -2.16
N ASP A 422 10.59 3.65 -2.56
CA ASP A 422 9.64 3.09 -3.53
C ASP A 422 8.21 3.03 -2.96
N LEU A 423 8.06 2.60 -1.70
CA LEU A 423 6.76 2.53 -1.03
C LEU A 423 6.17 3.93 -0.81
N THR A 424 7.00 4.93 -0.50
CA THR A 424 6.58 6.33 -0.39
C THR A 424 6.10 6.87 -1.74
N THR A 425 6.78 6.50 -2.84
CA THR A 425 6.34 6.84 -4.20
C THR A 425 5.00 6.15 -4.51
N ALA A 426 4.81 4.89 -4.14
CA ALA A 426 3.53 4.18 -4.31
C ALA A 426 2.40 4.86 -3.53
N ILE A 427 2.65 5.30 -2.29
CA ILE A 427 1.69 6.03 -1.44
C ILE A 427 1.36 7.42 -2.02
N SER A 428 2.33 8.12 -2.60
CA SER A 428 2.08 9.42 -3.23
C SER A 428 1.14 9.32 -4.45
N MET A 429 1.17 8.19 -5.14
CA MET A 429 0.28 7.88 -6.28
C MET A 429 -1.09 7.38 -5.84
N ASP A 430 -1.13 6.52 -4.81
CA ASP A 430 -2.37 5.97 -4.22
C ASP A 430 -2.33 6.09 -2.70
N LYS A 431 -3.01 7.11 -2.18
CA LYS A 431 -3.09 7.41 -0.76
C LYS A 431 -3.90 6.40 0.05
N ASN A 432 -4.70 5.57 -0.61
CA ASN A 432 -5.55 4.57 0.04
C ASN A 432 -4.94 3.16 0.05
N SER A 433 -3.71 3.01 -0.43
CA SER A 433 -3.02 1.73 -0.49
C SER A 433 -2.53 1.26 0.88
N TYR A 434 -3.40 0.62 1.66
CA TYR A 434 -3.03 0.06 2.97
C TYR A 434 -1.85 -0.93 2.90
N ILE A 435 -1.69 -1.64 1.77
CA ILE A 435 -0.57 -2.57 1.56
C ILE A 435 0.76 -1.82 1.50
N ALA A 436 0.80 -0.64 0.89
CA ALA A 436 2.01 0.16 0.81
C ALA A 436 2.43 0.71 2.19
N PHE A 437 1.48 1.23 2.97
CA PHE A 437 1.73 1.66 4.35
C PHE A 437 2.19 0.51 5.24
N TYR A 438 1.53 -0.65 5.16
CA TYR A 438 1.90 -1.83 5.94
C TYR A 438 3.35 -2.27 5.67
N ASN A 439 3.72 -2.38 4.39
CA ASN A 439 5.09 -2.78 4.03
C ASN A 439 6.14 -1.70 4.37
N ARG A 440 5.78 -0.41 4.32
CA ARG A 440 6.66 0.67 4.75
C ARG A 440 6.88 0.63 6.26
N ALA A 441 5.83 0.38 7.05
CA ALA A 441 5.92 0.17 8.48
C ALA A 441 6.84 -1.00 8.84
N LEU A 442 6.76 -2.12 8.10
CA LEU A 442 7.70 -3.24 8.27
C LEU A 442 9.16 -2.81 8.00
N CYS A 443 9.40 -1.96 6.99
CA CYS A 443 10.74 -1.44 6.72
C CYS A 443 11.23 -0.54 7.87
N TYR A 444 10.39 0.36 8.38
CA TYR A 444 10.73 1.24 9.50
C TYR A 444 11.03 0.44 10.78
N THR A 445 10.27 -0.61 11.06
CA THR A 445 10.54 -1.53 12.18
C THR A 445 11.94 -2.16 12.07
N LYS A 446 12.36 -2.57 10.87
CA LYS A 446 13.70 -3.16 10.66
C LYS A 446 14.84 -2.15 10.78
N ILE A 447 14.61 -0.88 10.52
CA ILE A 447 15.61 0.21 10.66
C ILE A 447 15.62 0.79 12.09
N ARG A 448 14.69 0.36 12.95
CA ARG A 448 14.49 0.89 14.32
C ARG A 448 13.91 2.31 14.37
N GLU A 449 13.28 2.78 13.31
CA GLU A 449 12.49 4.01 13.31
C GLU A 449 11.06 3.70 13.80
N LEU A 450 10.93 3.32 15.07
CA LEU A 450 9.71 2.75 15.65
C LEU A 450 8.53 3.73 15.62
N GLN A 451 8.77 5.01 15.80
CA GLN A 451 7.71 6.03 15.79
C GLN A 451 7.07 6.16 14.40
N MET A 452 7.87 6.11 13.34
CA MET A 452 7.35 6.14 11.96
C MET A 452 6.58 4.85 11.63
N ALA A 453 7.05 3.71 12.15
CA ALA A 453 6.33 2.45 12.00
C ALA A 453 4.95 2.49 12.67
N LEU A 454 4.85 3.03 13.89
CA LEU A 454 3.59 3.19 14.62
C LEU A 454 2.59 4.06 13.87
N THR A 455 3.05 5.17 13.28
CA THR A 455 2.17 6.06 12.48
C THR A 455 1.64 5.34 11.25
N ASP A 456 2.49 4.64 10.50
CA ASP A 456 2.07 3.89 9.31
C ASP A 456 1.10 2.74 9.66
N TYR A 457 1.36 1.96 10.72
CA TYR A 457 0.42 0.95 11.20
C TYR A 457 -0.91 1.56 11.65
N GLY A 458 -0.90 2.73 12.28
CA GLY A 458 -2.10 3.47 12.63
C GLY A 458 -2.94 3.81 11.41
N ILE A 459 -2.31 4.29 10.34
CA ILE A 459 -2.97 4.60 9.06
C ILE A 459 -3.58 3.33 8.43
N VAL A 460 -2.87 2.19 8.46
CA VAL A 460 -3.41 0.91 7.93
C VAL A 460 -4.72 0.52 8.62
N LEU A 461 -4.84 0.74 9.92
CA LEU A 461 -6.06 0.41 10.69
C LEU A 461 -7.23 1.36 10.40
N LEU A 462 -6.96 2.59 9.94
CA LEU A 462 -7.97 3.55 9.51
C LEU A 462 -8.47 3.29 8.08
N LEU A 463 -7.68 2.59 7.26
CA LEU A 463 -8.05 2.20 5.91
C LEU A 463 -8.82 0.88 5.90
N ASP A 464 -9.59 0.63 4.82
CA ASP A 464 -10.33 -0.64 4.63
C ASP A 464 -9.39 -1.80 4.28
N ALA A 465 -8.53 -2.16 5.24
CA ALA A 465 -7.64 -3.29 5.12
C ALA A 465 -8.38 -4.62 5.35
N THR A 466 -7.88 -5.69 4.71
CA THR A 466 -8.40 -7.04 4.95
C THR A 466 -8.16 -7.48 6.40
N GLU A 467 -9.02 -8.37 6.93
CA GLU A 467 -8.90 -8.85 8.32
C GLU A 467 -7.53 -9.46 8.63
N THR A 468 -6.95 -10.17 7.68
CA THR A 468 -5.61 -10.74 7.82
C THR A 468 -4.52 -9.67 7.97
N VAL A 469 -4.62 -8.57 7.24
CA VAL A 469 -3.67 -7.44 7.35
C VAL A 469 -3.92 -6.67 8.64
N LYS A 470 -5.19 -6.46 9.05
CA LYS A 470 -5.52 -5.84 10.34
C LYS A 470 -4.96 -6.65 11.51
N LEU A 471 -5.14 -7.97 11.49
CA LEU A 471 -4.57 -8.87 12.50
C LEU A 471 -3.05 -8.71 12.61
N ASN A 472 -2.35 -8.83 11.48
CA ASN A 472 -0.88 -8.68 11.46
C ASN A 472 -0.43 -7.27 11.86
N THR A 473 -1.21 -6.24 11.57
CA THR A 473 -0.94 -4.85 11.96
C THR A 473 -1.05 -4.68 13.47
N PHE A 474 -2.11 -5.18 14.11
CA PHE A 474 -2.25 -5.16 15.55
C PHE A 474 -1.12 -5.93 16.24
N LEU A 475 -0.77 -7.12 15.74
CA LEU A 475 0.34 -7.91 16.29
C LEU A 475 1.68 -7.15 16.20
N ASN A 476 2.02 -6.62 15.03
CA ASN A 476 3.29 -5.93 14.83
C ASN A 476 3.35 -4.61 15.62
N ARG A 477 2.26 -3.84 15.68
CA ARG A 477 2.18 -2.60 16.45
C ARG A 477 2.25 -2.88 17.94
N GLY A 478 1.53 -3.89 18.41
CA GLY A 478 1.59 -4.36 19.79
C GLY A 478 3.00 -4.78 20.21
N LEU A 479 3.72 -5.53 19.36
CA LEU A 479 5.12 -5.90 19.61
C LEU A 479 6.04 -4.68 19.70
N ILE A 480 5.83 -3.64 18.87
CA ILE A 480 6.59 -2.38 18.97
C ILE A 480 6.28 -1.67 20.29
N TYR A 481 5.01 -1.66 20.73
CA TYR A 481 4.67 -1.09 22.03
C TYR A 481 5.31 -1.85 23.18
N VAL A 482 5.41 -3.19 23.10
CA VAL A 482 6.17 -4.01 24.07
C VAL A 482 7.65 -3.61 24.07
N GLU A 483 8.26 -3.39 22.90
CA GLU A 483 9.67 -2.97 22.78
C GLU A 483 9.91 -1.56 23.34
N LEU A 484 8.90 -0.69 23.36
CA LEU A 484 8.93 0.66 23.92
C LEU A 484 8.47 0.70 25.39
N ASP A 485 8.32 -0.46 26.04
CA ASP A 485 7.82 -0.61 27.42
C ASP A 485 6.43 0.02 27.66
N ARG A 486 5.62 0.16 26.59
CA ARG A 486 4.25 0.69 26.64
C ARG A 486 3.22 -0.44 26.63
N TYR A 487 3.23 -1.24 27.66
CA TYR A 487 2.45 -2.48 27.75
C TYR A 487 0.93 -2.27 27.69
N GLY A 488 0.39 -1.16 28.23
CA GLY A 488 -1.03 -0.84 28.18
C GLY A 488 -1.55 -0.70 26.73
N PHE A 489 -0.82 0.01 25.87
CA PHE A 489 -1.17 0.12 24.45
C PHE A 489 -0.99 -1.21 23.69
N ALA A 490 0.02 -2.00 24.07
CA ALA A 490 0.21 -3.33 23.51
C ALA A 490 -0.99 -4.24 23.81
N LEU A 491 -1.48 -4.21 25.04
CA LEU A 491 -2.66 -4.99 25.47
C LEU A 491 -3.93 -4.61 24.69
N GLU A 492 -4.13 -3.33 24.43
CA GLU A 492 -5.28 -2.88 23.62
C GLU A 492 -5.20 -3.45 22.20
N ASP A 493 -4.03 -3.39 21.58
CA ASP A 493 -3.83 -3.97 20.24
C ASP A 493 -4.00 -5.49 20.23
N PHE A 494 -3.49 -6.19 21.25
CA PHE A 494 -3.64 -7.63 21.35
C PHE A 494 -5.09 -8.05 21.63
N LYS A 495 -5.87 -7.27 22.39
CA LYS A 495 -7.30 -7.47 22.55
C LYS A 495 -8.04 -7.37 21.22
N GLN A 496 -7.74 -6.35 20.41
CA GLN A 496 -8.33 -6.21 19.08
C GLN A 496 -7.90 -7.36 18.14
N ALA A 497 -6.66 -7.81 18.22
CA ALA A 497 -6.20 -8.97 17.48
C ALA A 497 -6.93 -10.26 17.89
N ALA A 498 -7.21 -10.44 19.17
CA ALA A 498 -7.93 -11.61 19.70
C ALA A 498 -9.40 -11.66 19.21
N LEU A 499 -10.05 -10.53 18.97
CA LEU A 499 -11.39 -10.48 18.37
C LEU A 499 -11.40 -11.03 16.93
N ILE A 500 -10.28 -10.86 16.19
CA ILE A 500 -10.16 -11.34 14.82
C ILE A 500 -9.76 -12.83 14.78
N SER A 501 -8.86 -13.25 15.67
CA SER A 501 -8.33 -14.63 15.73
C SER A 501 -8.23 -15.13 17.17
N GLN A 502 -9.20 -15.93 17.58
CA GLN A 502 -9.29 -16.50 18.95
C GLN A 502 -8.37 -17.69 19.20
N THR A 503 -7.81 -18.30 18.17
CA THR A 503 -7.04 -19.56 18.27
C THR A 503 -5.54 -19.39 18.06
N ASN A 504 -5.00 -18.19 18.28
CA ASN A 504 -3.58 -17.92 18.08
C ASN A 504 -2.82 -18.00 19.41
N GLU A 505 -2.08 -19.10 19.61
CA GLU A 505 -1.27 -19.33 20.82
C GLU A 505 -0.21 -18.25 21.04
N SER A 506 0.39 -17.73 19.96
CA SER A 506 1.42 -16.68 20.06
C SER A 506 0.83 -15.35 20.54
N LEU A 507 -0.41 -15.05 20.17
CA LEU A 507 -1.13 -13.88 20.66
C LEU A 507 -1.44 -13.99 22.16
N CYS A 508 -1.96 -15.14 22.60
CA CYS A 508 -2.21 -15.39 24.02
C CYS A 508 -0.93 -15.28 24.84
N HIS A 509 0.18 -15.81 24.34
CA HIS A 509 1.49 -15.71 24.97
C HIS A 509 1.97 -14.24 25.06
N ALA A 510 1.86 -13.46 23.97
CA ALA A 510 2.26 -12.05 23.98
C ALA A 510 1.41 -11.22 24.95
N THR A 511 0.10 -11.48 25.01
CA THR A 511 -0.81 -10.84 25.98
C THR A 511 -0.43 -11.19 27.40
N ALA A 512 -0.14 -12.45 27.67
CA ALA A 512 0.29 -12.92 28.98
C ALA A 512 1.61 -12.26 29.43
N MET A 513 2.57 -12.12 28.50
CA MET A 513 3.83 -11.42 28.76
C MET A 513 3.62 -9.94 29.11
N CYS A 514 2.65 -9.28 28.48
CA CYS A 514 2.32 -7.89 28.80
C CYS A 514 1.71 -7.77 30.20
N HIS A 515 0.77 -8.66 30.58
CA HIS A 515 0.20 -8.70 31.92
C HIS A 515 1.29 -8.99 32.97
N HIS A 516 2.20 -9.91 32.69
CA HIS A 516 3.35 -10.18 33.56
C HIS A 516 4.23 -8.93 33.78
N ARG A 517 4.49 -8.15 32.71
CA ARG A 517 5.29 -6.92 32.82
C ARG A 517 4.60 -5.76 33.53
N ILE A 518 3.25 -5.77 33.58
CA ILE A 518 2.45 -4.79 34.34
C ILE A 518 2.26 -5.24 35.81
N ASN A 519 2.82 -6.40 36.20
CA ASN A 519 2.68 -7.05 37.50
C ASN A 519 1.25 -7.61 37.77
N GLU A 520 0.47 -7.83 36.72
CA GLU A 520 -0.83 -8.51 36.81
C GLU A 520 -0.63 -10.03 36.63
N PHE A 521 -0.02 -10.67 37.64
CA PHE A 521 0.46 -12.06 37.51
C PHE A 521 -0.66 -13.08 37.36
N GLU A 522 -1.81 -12.88 38.01
CA GLU A 522 -2.96 -13.77 37.90
C GLU A 522 -3.53 -13.81 36.49
N GLU A 523 -3.69 -12.64 35.86
CA GLU A 523 -4.14 -12.54 34.47
C GLU A 523 -3.10 -13.13 33.50
N ALA A 524 -1.83 -12.90 33.77
CA ALA A 524 -0.76 -13.51 32.99
C ALA A 524 -0.85 -15.06 33.03
N VAL A 525 -1.06 -15.65 34.19
CA VAL A 525 -1.24 -17.09 34.35
C VAL A 525 -2.45 -17.62 33.58
N ASN A 526 -3.57 -16.87 33.59
CA ASN A 526 -4.78 -17.23 32.84
C ASN A 526 -4.52 -17.30 31.35
N PHE A 527 -3.87 -16.25 30.79
CA PHE A 527 -3.56 -16.19 29.36
C PHE A 527 -2.49 -17.21 28.94
N PHE A 528 -1.47 -17.49 29.77
CA PHE A 528 -0.54 -18.60 29.54
C PHE A 528 -1.24 -19.95 29.55
N THR A 529 -2.18 -20.13 30.45
CA THR A 529 -2.97 -21.37 30.51
C THR A 529 -3.82 -21.54 29.27
N TRP A 530 -4.41 -20.46 28.78
CA TRP A 530 -5.14 -20.47 27.51
C TRP A 530 -4.23 -20.82 26.34
N ALA A 531 -3.04 -20.22 26.25
CA ALA A 531 -2.05 -20.57 25.22
C ALA A 531 -1.69 -22.07 25.25
N LEU A 532 -1.53 -22.62 26.44
CA LEU A 532 -1.23 -24.06 26.64
C LEU A 532 -2.41 -24.98 26.32
N ASN A 533 -3.64 -24.52 26.47
CA ASN A 533 -4.83 -25.25 26.03
C ASN A 533 -4.91 -25.34 24.50
N ILE A 534 -4.48 -24.29 23.79
CA ILE A 534 -4.42 -24.28 22.33
C ILE A 534 -3.24 -25.15 21.84
N ASN A 535 -2.05 -24.96 22.43
CA ASN A 535 -0.85 -25.73 22.09
C ASN A 535 -0.15 -26.30 23.35
N PRO A 536 -0.43 -27.55 23.70
CA PRO A 536 0.17 -28.20 24.88
C PRO A 536 1.70 -28.38 24.81
N CYS A 537 2.32 -28.16 23.65
CA CYS A 537 3.77 -28.26 23.47
C CYS A 537 4.48 -26.91 23.49
N PHE A 538 3.80 -25.84 23.83
CA PHE A 538 4.36 -24.49 23.74
C PHE A 538 5.28 -24.19 24.94
N LEU A 539 6.57 -24.43 24.77
CA LEU A 539 7.59 -24.35 25.83
C LEU A 539 7.70 -22.96 26.47
N ASP A 540 7.68 -21.90 25.68
CA ASP A 540 7.79 -20.53 26.20
C ASP A 540 6.59 -20.18 27.10
N ALA A 541 5.40 -20.71 26.84
CA ALA A 541 4.23 -20.49 27.68
C ALA A 541 4.35 -21.19 29.06
N TYR A 542 4.93 -22.38 29.12
CA TYR A 542 5.21 -23.02 30.41
C TYR A 542 6.21 -22.21 31.23
N VAL A 543 7.30 -21.72 30.59
CA VAL A 543 8.29 -20.90 31.28
C VAL A 543 7.69 -19.57 31.73
N GLY A 544 6.91 -18.91 30.88
CA GLY A 544 6.24 -17.65 31.21
C GLY A 544 5.27 -17.81 32.37
N ARG A 545 4.44 -18.86 32.34
CA ARG A 545 3.51 -19.16 33.44
C ARG A 545 4.23 -19.49 34.74
N GLY A 546 5.28 -20.30 34.66
CA GLY A 546 6.12 -20.61 35.81
C GLY A 546 6.78 -19.38 36.43
N ASN A 547 7.30 -18.45 35.58
CA ASN A 547 7.86 -17.21 36.07
C ASN A 547 6.78 -16.32 36.72
N SER A 548 5.57 -16.25 36.15
CA SER A 548 4.46 -15.49 36.75
C SER A 548 4.06 -16.05 38.09
N TYR A 549 4.06 -17.38 38.25
CA TYR A 549 3.86 -18.02 39.55
C TYR A 549 4.98 -17.71 40.57
N MET A 550 6.24 -17.57 40.12
CA MET A 550 7.36 -17.20 40.99
C MET A 550 7.17 -15.81 41.60
N GLU A 551 6.74 -14.84 40.78
CA GLU A 551 6.49 -13.47 41.20
C GLU A 551 5.26 -13.30 42.11
N CYS A 552 4.29 -14.25 42.07
CA CYS A 552 3.17 -14.28 43.02
C CYS A 552 3.62 -14.52 44.49
N GLY A 553 4.80 -15.08 44.70
CA GLY A 553 5.47 -15.16 46.02
C GLY A 553 4.86 -16.12 47.04
N HIS A 554 3.86 -16.94 46.69
CA HIS A 554 3.26 -17.93 47.59
C HIS A 554 3.89 -19.31 47.44
N ASP A 555 4.03 -20.04 48.54
CA ASP A 555 4.63 -21.41 48.54
C ASP A 555 3.93 -22.38 47.58
N GLU A 556 2.64 -22.23 47.40
CA GLU A 556 1.87 -23.03 46.46
C GLU A 556 2.15 -22.65 45.00
N ALA A 557 2.31 -21.36 44.73
CA ALA A 557 2.69 -20.84 43.41
C ALA A 557 4.09 -21.31 42.98
N THR A 558 5.04 -21.33 43.94
CA THR A 558 6.40 -21.85 43.66
C THR A 558 6.41 -23.33 43.32
N LYS A 559 5.51 -24.14 43.92
CA LYS A 559 5.31 -25.55 43.55
C LYS A 559 4.66 -25.73 42.18
N GLN A 560 3.71 -24.86 41.81
CA GLN A 560 3.12 -24.87 40.48
C GLN A 560 4.13 -24.47 39.40
N ALA A 561 4.94 -23.43 39.68
CA ALA A 561 6.06 -23.04 38.83
C ALA A 561 7.02 -24.21 38.58
N GLN A 562 7.36 -24.94 39.64
CA GLN A 562 8.21 -26.14 39.53
C GLN A 562 7.63 -27.18 38.58
N LYS A 563 6.31 -27.44 38.65
CA LYS A 563 5.63 -28.41 37.76
C LYS A 563 5.71 -27.97 36.30
N ASP A 564 5.53 -26.66 36.04
CA ASP A 564 5.59 -26.11 34.69
C ASP A 564 7.00 -26.20 34.09
N PHE A 565 8.04 -25.84 34.86
CA PHE A 565 9.43 -25.98 34.43
C PHE A 565 9.83 -27.43 34.17
N LEU A 566 9.40 -28.36 35.05
CA LEU A 566 9.64 -29.78 34.84
C LEU A 566 8.91 -30.31 33.60
N LYS A 567 7.70 -29.84 33.33
CA LYS A 567 6.94 -30.23 32.13
C LYS A 567 7.61 -29.71 30.85
N ALA A 568 8.08 -28.47 30.86
CA ALA A 568 8.86 -27.92 29.76
C ALA A 568 10.14 -28.71 29.50
N LEU A 569 10.87 -29.11 30.58
CA LEU A 569 12.08 -29.90 30.47
C LEU A 569 11.80 -31.36 30.08
N HIS A 570 10.60 -31.88 30.39
CA HIS A 570 10.19 -33.23 29.95
C HIS A 570 9.94 -33.23 28.42
N ILE A 571 9.32 -32.15 27.88
CA ILE A 571 9.09 -32.01 26.44
C ILE A 571 10.41 -31.81 25.72
N ASN A 572 11.26 -30.90 26.20
CA ASN A 572 12.59 -30.65 25.65
C ASN A 572 13.66 -30.51 26.74
N PRO A 573 14.44 -31.59 27.01
CA PRO A 573 15.49 -31.56 28.02
C PRO A 573 16.60 -30.53 27.78
N ALA A 574 16.81 -30.11 26.55
CA ALA A 574 17.83 -29.10 26.16
C ALA A 574 17.29 -27.65 26.20
N TYR A 575 16.03 -27.45 26.68
CA TYR A 575 15.45 -26.11 26.67
C TYR A 575 16.03 -25.22 27.78
N ILE A 576 16.98 -24.41 27.46
CA ILE A 576 17.82 -23.64 28.38
C ILE A 576 16.99 -22.66 29.22
N LYS A 577 16.02 -21.97 28.66
CA LYS A 577 15.19 -20.99 29.38
C LYS A 577 14.49 -21.68 30.59
N ALA A 578 13.85 -22.82 30.35
CA ALA A 578 13.18 -23.57 31.42
C ALA A 578 14.19 -24.04 32.48
N ARG A 579 15.39 -24.44 32.04
CA ARG A 579 16.42 -24.94 32.97
C ARG A 579 16.97 -23.84 33.88
N ILE A 580 17.16 -22.63 33.34
CA ILE A 580 17.60 -21.47 34.12
C ILE A 580 16.48 -21.01 35.06
N SER A 581 15.24 -20.88 34.60
CA SER A 581 14.10 -20.51 35.46
C SER A 581 13.87 -21.55 36.56
N PHE A 582 14.06 -22.83 36.25
CA PHE A 582 13.98 -23.89 37.27
C PHE A 582 15.15 -23.79 38.29
N GLY A 583 16.34 -23.43 37.85
CA GLY A 583 17.46 -23.13 38.75
C GLY A 583 17.12 -22.03 39.75
N TYR A 584 16.55 -20.93 39.29
CA TYR A 584 16.08 -19.84 40.18
C TYR A 584 14.94 -20.28 41.09
N ASN A 585 14.02 -21.10 40.63
CA ASN A 585 12.97 -21.68 41.49
C ASN A 585 13.54 -22.55 42.63
N LEU A 586 14.51 -23.38 42.31
CA LEU A 586 15.19 -24.21 43.34
C LEU A 586 16.01 -23.36 44.32
N GLN A 587 16.64 -22.29 43.83
CA GLN A 587 17.36 -21.32 44.65
C GLN A 587 16.42 -20.63 45.66
N ALA A 588 15.26 -20.15 45.20
CA ALA A 588 14.21 -19.54 46.02
C ALA A 588 13.70 -20.53 47.12
N GLN A 589 13.70 -21.85 46.83
CA GLN A 589 13.36 -22.88 47.80
C GLN A 589 14.51 -23.28 48.75
N GLY A 590 15.66 -22.63 48.68
CA GLY A 590 16.85 -22.96 49.49
C GLY A 590 17.59 -24.25 49.06
N LYS A 591 17.23 -24.84 47.92
CA LYS A 591 17.83 -26.07 47.39
C LYS A 591 19.05 -25.78 46.52
N PHE A 592 20.07 -25.13 47.11
CA PHE A 592 21.20 -24.54 46.39
C PHE A 592 22.00 -25.57 45.58
N GLN A 593 22.27 -26.75 46.08
CA GLN A 593 23.02 -27.77 45.35
C GLN A 593 22.31 -28.24 44.09
N LYS A 594 20.98 -28.39 44.15
CA LYS A 594 20.18 -28.75 42.95
C LYS A 594 20.15 -27.60 41.95
N ALA A 595 19.98 -26.36 42.41
CA ALA A 595 20.03 -25.19 41.55
C ALA A 595 21.39 -25.06 40.81
N TRP A 596 22.50 -25.26 41.55
CA TRP A 596 23.84 -25.27 40.96
C TRP A 596 23.99 -26.29 39.83
N ASN A 597 23.47 -27.50 40.05
CA ASN A 597 23.49 -28.57 39.02
C ASN A 597 22.72 -28.13 37.75
N HIS A 598 21.55 -27.54 37.89
CA HIS A 598 20.77 -27.10 36.76
C HIS A 598 21.43 -25.95 35.96
N PHE A 599 22.06 -25.00 36.67
CA PHE A 599 22.83 -23.93 35.98
C PHE A 599 24.07 -24.51 35.31
N THR A 600 24.75 -25.49 35.90
CA THR A 600 25.90 -26.16 35.29
C THR A 600 25.50 -26.87 33.99
N ILE A 601 24.40 -27.63 34.01
CA ILE A 601 23.87 -28.27 32.79
C ILE A 601 23.46 -27.19 31.73
N ALA A 602 22.90 -26.06 32.14
CA ALA A 602 22.58 -24.98 31.24
C ALA A 602 23.82 -24.39 30.54
N ILE A 603 24.93 -24.23 31.26
CA ILE A 603 26.23 -23.80 30.74
C ILE A 603 26.83 -24.84 29.79
N ASP A 604 26.71 -26.13 30.09
CA ASP A 604 27.20 -27.23 29.24
C ASP A 604 26.43 -27.26 27.90
N ILE A 605 25.12 -26.94 27.91
CA ILE A 605 24.30 -26.87 26.68
C ILE A 605 24.66 -25.64 25.85
N ASP A 606 24.80 -24.46 26.48
CA ASP A 606 25.16 -23.22 25.83
C ASP A 606 26.19 -22.42 26.64
N PRO A 607 27.49 -22.60 26.36
CA PRO A 607 28.56 -21.89 27.03
C PRO A 607 28.57 -20.36 26.86
N LYS A 608 27.74 -19.82 25.96
CA LYS A 608 27.59 -18.37 25.72
C LYS A 608 26.40 -17.76 26.47
N ASN A 609 25.69 -18.54 27.26
CA ASN A 609 24.56 -18.04 28.01
C ASN A 609 25.00 -17.40 29.32
N TYR A 610 25.10 -16.07 29.35
CA TYR A 610 25.54 -15.31 30.50
C TYR A 610 24.61 -15.43 31.73
N LEU A 611 23.28 -15.62 31.52
CA LEU A 611 22.32 -15.75 32.63
C LEU A 611 22.55 -17.03 33.43
N ALA A 612 23.01 -18.11 32.81
CA ALA A 612 23.34 -19.34 33.50
C ALA A 612 24.56 -19.21 34.43
N TYR A 613 25.60 -18.47 34.00
CA TYR A 613 26.74 -18.12 34.81
C TYR A 613 26.36 -17.21 35.98
N GLU A 614 25.52 -16.19 35.73
CA GLU A 614 25.02 -15.30 36.78
C GLU A 614 24.26 -16.09 37.84
N GLY A 615 23.26 -16.89 37.44
CA GLY A 615 22.48 -17.69 38.36
C GLY A 615 23.38 -18.63 39.21
N ARG A 616 24.38 -19.25 38.58
CA ARG A 616 25.33 -20.11 39.30
C ARG A 616 26.23 -19.31 40.25
N ALA A 617 26.67 -18.11 39.88
CA ALA A 617 27.44 -17.22 40.72
C ALA A 617 26.67 -16.84 42.00
N VAL A 618 25.40 -16.46 41.86
CA VAL A 618 24.55 -16.13 43.01
C VAL A 618 24.35 -17.32 43.94
N VAL A 619 24.12 -18.50 43.40
CA VAL A 619 24.01 -19.74 44.20
C VAL A 619 25.33 -20.08 44.91
N CYS A 620 26.49 -19.93 44.22
CA CYS A 620 27.78 -20.11 44.84
C CYS A 620 28.01 -19.14 46.01
N LEU A 621 27.60 -17.87 45.84
CA LEU A 621 27.69 -16.87 46.93
C LEU A 621 26.83 -17.26 48.12
N GLN A 622 25.59 -17.72 47.91
CA GLN A 622 24.69 -18.20 48.96
C GLN A 622 25.22 -19.46 49.67
N MET A 623 25.98 -20.27 48.95
CA MET A 623 26.68 -21.45 49.54
C MET A 623 28.00 -21.08 50.23
N GLY A 624 28.38 -19.80 50.30
CA GLY A 624 29.61 -19.33 50.90
C GLY A 624 30.87 -19.54 50.05
N ASN A 625 30.74 -19.96 48.80
CA ASN A 625 31.87 -20.14 47.87
C ASN A 625 32.11 -18.91 47.02
N ASN A 626 32.68 -17.88 47.63
CA ASN A 626 32.93 -16.58 47.01
C ASN A 626 33.88 -16.66 45.80
N PHE A 627 34.84 -17.60 45.81
CA PHE A 627 35.80 -17.77 44.72
C PHE A 627 35.14 -18.31 43.45
N ALA A 628 34.31 -19.34 43.56
CA ALA A 628 33.55 -19.83 42.44
C ALA A 628 32.58 -18.80 41.92
N ALA A 629 31.89 -18.07 42.78
CA ALA A 629 31.02 -16.96 42.41
C ALA A 629 31.76 -15.89 41.58
N MET A 630 33.00 -15.54 41.99
CA MET A 630 33.84 -14.59 41.26
C MET A 630 34.25 -15.10 39.86
N GLN A 631 34.55 -16.40 39.73
CA GLN A 631 34.90 -16.98 38.42
C GLN A 631 33.71 -16.94 37.49
N ASP A 632 32.53 -17.29 37.98
CA ASP A 632 31.30 -17.31 37.15
C ASP A 632 30.86 -15.90 36.72
N ILE A 633 30.87 -14.93 37.64
CA ILE A 633 30.48 -13.55 37.24
C ILE A 633 31.48 -12.94 36.23
N ASN A 634 32.77 -13.23 36.35
CA ASN A 634 33.78 -12.82 35.39
C ASN A 634 33.57 -13.52 34.02
N ALA A 635 33.13 -14.78 34.01
CA ALA A 635 32.77 -15.49 32.79
C ALA A 635 31.52 -14.87 32.12
N ALA A 636 30.49 -14.53 32.90
CA ALA A 636 29.31 -13.81 32.41
C ALA A 636 29.66 -12.46 31.79
N MET A 637 30.53 -11.68 32.46
CA MET A 637 30.97 -10.35 32.00
C MET A 637 31.83 -10.39 30.72
N LYS A 638 32.59 -11.46 30.50
CA LYS A 638 33.29 -11.64 29.19
C LYS A 638 32.37 -11.80 28.01
N ILE A 639 31.16 -12.32 28.24
CA ILE A 639 30.15 -12.54 27.22
C ILE A 639 29.34 -11.24 27.00
N ASN A 640 28.85 -10.66 28.10
CA ASN A 640 28.09 -9.42 28.11
C ASN A 640 28.36 -8.64 29.38
N THR A 641 28.70 -7.36 29.26
CA THR A 641 28.96 -6.51 30.44
C THR A 641 27.77 -5.59 30.65
N THR A 642 27.06 -5.76 31.75
CA THR A 642 25.92 -4.93 32.14
C THR A 642 26.17 -4.28 33.49
N ALA A 643 25.43 -3.22 33.82
CA ALA A 643 25.51 -2.56 35.14
C ALA A 643 25.11 -3.53 36.25
N GLU A 644 24.21 -4.47 35.99
CA GLU A 644 23.77 -5.52 36.92
C GLU A 644 24.95 -6.44 37.32
N PHE A 645 25.68 -6.94 36.31
CA PHE A 645 26.82 -7.84 36.55
C PHE A 645 27.99 -7.14 37.27
N LEU A 646 28.24 -5.88 36.94
CA LEU A 646 29.22 -5.07 37.69
C LEU A 646 28.78 -4.91 39.14
N THR A 647 27.51 -4.64 39.39
CA THR A 647 26.98 -4.51 40.76
C THR A 647 27.04 -5.86 41.49
N ASN A 648 26.67 -6.97 40.86
CA ASN A 648 26.77 -8.33 41.44
C ASN A 648 28.22 -8.67 41.74
N ARG A 649 29.19 -8.33 40.90
CA ARG A 649 30.62 -8.51 41.18
C ARG A 649 31.09 -7.64 42.36
N GLY A 650 30.61 -6.42 42.43
CA GLY A 650 30.86 -5.52 43.58
C GLY A 650 30.38 -6.15 44.89
N VAL A 651 29.20 -6.74 44.91
CA VAL A 651 28.67 -7.46 46.08
C VAL A 651 29.56 -8.66 46.44
N ILE A 652 30.01 -9.46 45.47
CA ILE A 652 30.96 -10.55 45.72
C ILE A 652 32.28 -9.99 46.32
N HIS A 653 32.81 -8.89 45.84
CA HIS A 653 33.99 -8.22 46.39
C HIS A 653 33.78 -7.76 47.86
N GLU A 654 32.57 -7.27 48.18
CA GLU A 654 32.23 -6.94 49.59
C GLU A 654 32.30 -8.16 50.50
N PHE A 655 31.67 -9.29 50.09
CA PHE A 655 31.75 -10.54 50.85
C PHE A 655 33.16 -11.11 50.98
N MET A 656 34.04 -10.78 50.04
CA MET A 656 35.47 -11.12 50.11
C MET A 656 36.29 -10.08 50.93
N GLY A 657 35.68 -9.01 51.40
CA GLY A 657 36.34 -7.95 52.17
C GLY A 657 37.05 -6.90 51.28
N HIS A 658 36.97 -6.99 49.97
CA HIS A 658 37.67 -6.12 49.01
C HIS A 658 36.85 -4.85 48.68
N LYS A 659 36.60 -4.02 49.71
CA LYS A 659 35.70 -2.84 49.60
C LYS A 659 36.09 -1.83 48.52
N GLN A 660 37.38 -1.65 48.26
CA GLN A 660 37.84 -0.71 47.21
C GLN A 660 37.48 -1.21 45.81
N ASN A 661 37.61 -2.50 45.55
CA ASN A 661 37.21 -3.11 44.28
C ASN A 661 35.70 -3.07 44.12
N ALA A 662 34.94 -3.32 45.19
CA ALA A 662 33.50 -3.18 45.18
C ALA A 662 33.02 -1.77 44.80
N MET A 663 33.67 -0.73 45.44
CA MET A 663 33.34 0.65 45.10
C MET A 663 33.66 1.01 43.65
N LYS A 664 34.75 0.50 43.10
CA LYS A 664 35.10 0.70 41.68
C LYS A 664 34.03 0.06 40.78
N ASP A 665 33.62 -1.17 41.05
CA ASP A 665 32.59 -1.86 40.26
C ASP A 665 31.24 -1.13 40.32
N TYR A 666 30.82 -0.58 41.46
CA TYR A 666 29.61 0.22 41.57
C TYR A 666 29.72 1.54 40.80
N GLN A 667 30.85 2.20 40.79
CA GLN A 667 31.07 3.41 39.99
C GLN A 667 31.06 3.11 38.48
N ASP A 668 31.67 2.00 38.09
CA ASP A 668 31.64 1.53 36.70
C ASP A 668 30.20 1.18 36.27
N ALA A 669 29.42 0.55 37.16
CA ALA A 669 27.99 0.26 36.94
C ALA A 669 27.17 1.53 36.77
N ILE A 670 27.39 2.56 37.60
CA ILE A 670 26.75 3.87 37.52
C ILE A 670 27.12 4.58 36.20
N SER A 671 28.39 4.47 35.77
CA SER A 671 28.83 5.08 34.51
C SER A 671 28.17 4.42 33.29
N LEU A 672 27.94 3.08 33.35
CA LEU A 672 27.32 2.33 32.28
C LEU A 672 25.81 2.56 32.22
N ASN A 673 25.13 2.57 33.37
CA ASN A 673 23.71 2.88 33.48
C ASN A 673 23.44 3.89 34.60
N PRO A 674 23.40 5.20 34.33
CA PRO A 674 23.17 6.24 35.33
C PRO A 674 21.82 6.19 36.05
N LYS A 675 20.89 5.34 35.62
CA LYS A 675 19.55 5.16 36.21
C LYS A 675 19.43 3.92 37.10
N TYR A 676 20.51 3.15 37.24
CA TYR A 676 20.47 1.90 37.99
C TYR A 676 20.55 2.14 39.51
N SER A 677 19.40 2.16 40.16
CA SER A 677 19.22 2.50 41.58
C SER A 677 20.07 1.66 42.54
N LEU A 678 20.17 0.35 42.29
CA LEU A 678 20.85 -0.58 43.19
C LEU A 678 22.35 -0.33 43.30
N ALA A 679 23.01 0.15 42.24
CA ALA A 679 24.43 0.51 42.28
C ALA A 679 24.69 1.72 43.20
N TYR A 680 23.81 2.73 43.17
CA TYR A 680 23.87 3.88 44.10
C TYR A 680 23.62 3.44 45.55
N PHE A 681 22.65 2.55 45.77
CA PHE A 681 22.33 2.04 47.07
C PHE A 681 23.51 1.30 47.70
N ASN A 682 24.14 0.36 46.97
CA ASN A 682 25.28 -0.39 47.48
C ASN A 682 26.53 0.52 47.70
N ALA A 683 26.79 1.45 46.80
CA ALA A 683 27.84 2.44 47.01
C ALA A 683 27.56 3.31 48.26
N GLY A 684 26.28 3.69 48.49
CA GLY A 684 25.84 4.41 49.69
C GLY A 684 26.10 3.61 50.96
N ASN A 685 25.85 2.30 50.93
CA ASN A 685 26.13 1.40 52.08
C ASN A 685 27.64 1.35 52.39
N ILE A 686 28.52 1.32 51.41
CA ILE A 686 29.97 1.38 51.64
C ILE A 686 30.37 2.72 52.31
N TYR A 687 29.86 3.86 51.81
CA TYR A 687 30.09 5.18 52.43
C TYR A 687 29.57 5.22 53.88
N PHE A 688 28.38 4.62 54.13
CA PHE A 688 27.84 4.50 55.48
C PHE A 688 28.75 3.72 56.43
N HIS A 689 29.28 2.58 56.01
CA HIS A 689 30.22 1.77 56.77
C HIS A 689 31.57 2.46 57.03
N HIS A 690 31.99 3.33 56.10
CA HIS A 690 33.16 4.17 56.28
C HIS A 690 32.89 5.45 57.07
N ARG A 691 31.70 5.57 57.68
CA ARG A 691 31.26 6.74 58.48
C ARG A 691 31.21 8.05 57.71
N GLN A 692 31.17 7.98 56.39
CA GLN A 692 31.01 9.13 55.48
C GLN A 692 29.51 9.40 55.24
N PHE A 693 28.80 9.74 56.34
CA PHE A 693 27.33 9.80 56.33
C PHE A 693 26.75 10.84 55.35
N SER A 694 27.43 11.94 55.13
CA SER A 694 26.97 12.94 54.17
C SER A 694 26.91 12.35 52.74
N GLN A 695 28.00 11.70 52.32
CA GLN A 695 28.03 11.05 51.00
C GLN A 695 27.05 9.90 50.90
N ALA A 696 26.91 9.12 51.99
CA ALA A 696 25.91 8.04 52.02
C ALA A 696 24.48 8.56 51.78
N SER A 697 24.09 9.64 52.49
CA SER A 697 22.77 10.27 52.30
C SER A 697 22.55 10.79 50.87
N ASP A 698 23.59 11.37 50.25
CA ASP A 698 23.54 11.85 48.87
C ASP A 698 23.35 10.71 47.87
N TYR A 699 24.05 9.58 48.06
CA TYR A 699 23.93 8.40 47.22
C TYR A 699 22.56 7.70 47.39
N PHE A 700 22.04 7.59 48.62
CA PHE A 700 20.69 7.11 48.86
C PHE A 700 19.62 8.01 48.23
N SER A 701 19.80 9.31 48.30
CA SER A 701 18.88 10.25 47.63
C SER A 701 18.90 10.13 46.10
N LYS A 702 20.09 9.89 45.50
CA LYS A 702 20.20 9.59 44.07
C LYS A 702 19.53 8.25 43.73
N ALA A 703 19.68 7.24 44.58
CA ALA A 703 19.01 5.92 44.39
C ALA A 703 17.48 6.08 44.41
N LEU A 704 16.94 6.82 45.38
CA LEU A 704 15.50 7.10 45.49
C LEU A 704 14.89 7.94 44.33
N LYS A 705 15.75 8.71 43.66
CA LYS A 705 15.30 9.43 42.46
C LYS A 705 14.86 8.47 41.34
N PHE A 706 15.44 7.27 41.28
CA PHE A 706 15.14 6.26 40.24
C PHE A 706 14.23 5.16 40.74
N ASP A 707 14.20 4.92 42.04
CA ASP A 707 13.35 3.94 42.70
C ASP A 707 12.77 4.55 44.00
N PRO A 708 11.67 5.36 43.89
CA PRO A 708 11.15 6.14 45.02
C PRO A 708 10.48 5.31 46.13
N GLU A 709 9.98 4.13 45.79
CA GLU A 709 9.20 3.29 46.71
C GLU A 709 10.02 2.22 47.40
N ASN A 710 11.35 2.19 47.21
CA ASN A 710 12.21 1.18 47.80
C ASN A 710 12.39 1.39 49.28
N GLU A 711 11.76 0.54 50.12
CA GLU A 711 11.76 0.61 51.57
C GLU A 711 13.13 0.47 52.19
N TYR A 712 14.04 -0.33 51.59
CA TYR A 712 15.38 -0.50 52.10
C TYR A 712 16.22 0.76 51.94
N ILE A 713 16.09 1.44 50.84
CA ILE A 713 16.81 2.69 50.55
C ILE A 713 16.29 3.81 51.46
N LEU A 714 14.93 3.91 51.61
CA LEU A 714 14.29 4.86 52.52
C LEU A 714 14.75 4.64 53.96
N MET A 715 14.77 3.37 54.40
CA MET A 715 15.22 3.00 55.76
C MET A 715 16.66 3.43 56.01
N ASN A 716 17.60 3.09 55.11
CA ASN A 716 19.01 3.41 55.27
C ASN A 716 19.26 4.94 55.20
N ARG A 717 18.50 5.65 54.39
CA ARG A 717 18.56 7.12 54.36
C ARG A 717 18.04 7.72 55.66
N ALA A 718 16.93 7.21 56.19
CA ALA A 718 16.36 7.66 57.46
C ALA A 718 17.33 7.44 58.63
N ILE A 719 18.00 6.31 58.70
CA ILE A 719 19.05 6.02 59.69
C ILE A 719 20.22 7.01 59.52
N THR A 720 20.66 7.20 58.27
CA THR A 720 21.77 8.09 57.97
C THR A 720 21.43 9.54 58.31
N ASN A 721 20.23 10.00 57.95
CA ASN A 721 19.77 11.36 58.29
C ASN A 721 19.55 11.55 59.77
N THR A 722 19.21 10.52 60.53
CA THR A 722 19.15 10.54 62.01
C THR A 722 20.53 10.85 62.57
N ILE A 723 21.58 10.19 62.09
CA ILE A 723 22.96 10.42 62.49
C ILE A 723 23.45 11.84 62.12
N LEU A 724 23.05 12.32 60.95
CA LEU A 724 23.35 13.67 60.44
C LEU A 724 22.54 14.78 61.13
N LYS A 725 21.62 14.43 62.04
CA LYS A 725 20.66 15.32 62.71
C LYS A 725 19.69 16.04 61.78
N LYS A 726 19.43 15.49 60.59
CA LYS A 726 18.42 15.94 59.66
C LYS A 726 17.05 15.32 59.97
N TYR A 727 16.51 15.70 61.13
CA TYR A 727 15.37 15.02 61.75
C TYR A 727 14.07 15.11 60.97
N LYS A 728 13.84 16.19 60.22
CA LYS A 728 12.63 16.33 59.39
C LYS A 728 12.59 15.29 58.28
N GLU A 729 13.67 15.18 57.51
CA GLU A 729 13.82 14.21 56.44
C GLU A 729 13.75 12.77 56.98
N ALA A 730 14.42 12.49 58.09
CA ALA A 730 14.39 11.17 58.68
C ALA A 730 12.98 10.76 59.12
N LYS A 731 12.17 11.69 59.68
CA LYS A 731 10.81 11.40 60.12
C LYS A 731 9.88 11.07 58.94
N GLU A 732 10.03 11.83 57.82
CA GLU A 732 9.28 11.57 56.58
C GLU A 732 9.63 10.20 55.99
N ASP A 733 10.92 9.88 55.90
CA ASP A 733 11.36 8.57 55.39
C ASP A 733 10.83 7.41 56.21
N PHE A 734 10.90 7.47 57.55
CA PHE A 734 10.31 6.46 58.44
C PHE A 734 8.81 6.34 58.32
N ALA A 735 8.09 7.45 58.13
CA ALA A 735 6.65 7.43 57.90
C ALA A 735 6.28 6.68 56.61
N ASN A 736 6.99 6.99 55.49
CA ASN A 736 6.81 6.36 54.22
C ASN A 736 7.07 4.85 54.27
N VAL A 737 8.15 4.42 54.92
CA VAL A 737 8.46 2.98 55.09
C VAL A 737 7.38 2.28 55.91
N ILE A 738 6.83 2.89 56.95
CA ILE A 738 5.78 2.28 57.79
C ILE A 738 4.44 2.18 56.99
N GLU A 739 4.16 3.16 56.16
CA GLU A 739 2.99 3.10 55.29
C GLU A 739 3.09 1.94 54.31
N SER A 740 4.28 1.76 53.67
CA SER A 740 4.51 0.64 52.76
C SER A 740 4.64 -0.73 53.45
N CYS A 741 5.34 -0.77 54.56
CA CYS A 741 5.65 -2.03 55.26
C CYS A 741 5.31 -1.97 56.77
N PRO A 742 4.01 -2.01 57.15
CA PRO A 742 3.56 -1.83 58.54
C PRO A 742 3.93 -3.02 59.49
N PHE A 743 4.34 -4.15 58.93
CA PHE A 743 4.70 -5.38 59.71
C PHE A 743 6.20 -5.63 59.79
N TRP A 744 7.04 -4.68 59.40
CA TRP A 744 8.46 -4.83 59.43
C TRP A 744 9.05 -4.33 60.78
N ALA A 745 9.35 -5.25 61.71
CA ALA A 745 9.80 -4.93 63.04
C ALA A 745 11.07 -4.03 63.10
N ALA A 746 11.98 -4.17 62.12
CA ALA A 746 13.21 -3.39 62.12
C ALA A 746 12.94 -1.88 61.90
N VAL A 747 11.89 -1.50 61.25
CA VAL A 747 11.55 -0.08 61.02
C VAL A 747 11.21 0.60 62.37
N TYR A 748 10.38 -0.07 63.14
CA TYR A 748 10.01 0.46 64.48
C TYR A 748 11.20 0.50 65.44
N PHE A 749 12.09 -0.49 65.35
CA PHE A 749 13.34 -0.45 66.13
C PHE A 749 14.22 0.73 65.77
N ASN A 750 14.41 1.00 64.48
CA ASN A 750 15.23 2.11 64.02
C ASN A 750 14.54 3.46 64.25
N ARG A 751 13.22 3.55 64.14
CA ARG A 751 12.48 4.76 64.49
C ARG A 751 12.48 5.01 65.98
N ALA A 752 12.49 4.02 66.83
CA ALA A 752 12.70 4.16 68.27
C ALA A 752 14.08 4.76 68.59
N HIS A 753 15.12 4.34 67.85
CA HIS A 753 16.43 5.00 67.91
C HIS A 753 16.39 6.48 67.54
N PHE A 754 15.64 6.83 66.53
CA PHE A 754 15.42 8.21 66.07
C PHE A 754 14.72 9.00 67.21
N TYR A 755 13.63 8.49 67.83
CA TYR A 755 12.94 9.15 68.93
C TYR A 755 13.84 9.24 70.18
N TYR A 756 14.66 8.27 70.43
CA TYR A 756 15.65 8.28 71.50
C TYR A 756 16.64 9.44 71.32
N CYS A 757 17.13 9.67 70.10
CA CYS A 757 18.02 10.82 69.75
C CYS A 757 17.34 12.18 69.96
N LEU A 758 15.99 12.23 69.73
CA LEU A 758 15.16 13.40 69.99
C LEU A 758 14.78 13.58 71.49
N LYS A 759 15.20 12.68 72.35
CA LYS A 759 14.83 12.61 73.80
C LYS A 759 13.30 12.39 74.04
N GLN A 760 12.58 11.89 73.05
CA GLN A 760 11.16 11.52 73.10
C GLN A 760 11.05 10.04 73.49
N TYR A 761 11.35 9.77 74.78
CA TYR A 761 11.52 8.40 75.23
C TYR A 761 10.23 7.58 75.29
N GLU A 762 9.07 8.22 75.53
CA GLU A 762 7.75 7.61 75.50
C GLU A 762 7.41 7.04 74.14
N LEU A 763 7.61 7.85 73.07
CA LEU A 763 7.36 7.39 71.70
C LEU A 763 8.36 6.29 71.27
N ALA A 764 9.60 6.35 71.78
CA ALA A 764 10.59 5.30 71.54
C ALA A 764 10.14 3.97 72.16
N GLU A 765 9.55 4.00 73.40
CA GLU A 765 9.02 2.81 74.07
C GLU A 765 7.82 2.21 73.31
N GLU A 766 6.91 3.04 72.84
CA GLU A 766 5.76 2.60 71.98
C GLU A 766 6.25 1.85 70.76
N ASP A 767 7.21 2.40 70.03
CA ASP A 767 7.76 1.75 68.84
C ASP A 767 8.49 0.44 69.19
N LEU A 768 9.22 0.37 70.31
CA LEU A 768 9.85 -0.87 70.75
C LEU A 768 8.82 -1.92 71.19
N ASN A 769 7.72 -1.50 71.79
CA ASN A 769 6.59 -2.41 72.09
C ASN A 769 6.00 -2.96 70.82
N LYS A 770 5.83 -2.11 69.78
CA LYS A 770 5.36 -2.54 68.45
C LYS A 770 6.35 -3.51 67.80
N ALA A 771 7.68 -3.20 67.86
CA ALA A 771 8.71 -4.07 67.30
C ALA A 771 8.65 -5.47 67.95
N LEU A 772 8.53 -5.53 69.31
CA LEU A 772 8.41 -6.81 70.05
C LEU A 772 7.07 -7.54 69.79
N SER A 773 5.99 -6.82 69.52
CA SER A 773 4.74 -7.47 69.09
C SER A 773 4.85 -8.20 67.74
N LEU A 774 5.71 -7.68 66.84
CA LEU A 774 5.99 -8.28 65.56
C LEU A 774 7.08 -9.36 65.63
N LYS A 775 8.08 -9.18 66.48
CA LYS A 775 9.19 -10.11 66.68
C LYS A 775 9.49 -10.27 68.16
N PRO A 776 8.81 -11.23 68.88
CA PRO A 776 8.89 -11.36 70.33
C PRO A 776 10.24 -11.81 70.84
N ASN A 777 11.11 -12.47 70.07
CA ASN A 777 12.35 -13.10 70.54
C ASN A 777 13.59 -12.29 70.09
N ASP A 778 13.53 -10.96 70.04
CA ASP A 778 14.68 -10.14 69.66
C ASP A 778 15.38 -9.51 70.86
N ALA A 779 16.46 -10.14 71.33
CA ALA A 779 17.24 -9.71 72.49
C ALA A 779 17.76 -8.25 72.41
N LEU A 780 18.09 -7.76 71.21
CA LEU A 780 18.55 -6.39 71.00
C LEU A 780 17.45 -5.37 71.29
N VAL A 781 16.21 -5.67 70.88
CA VAL A 781 15.05 -4.82 71.10
C VAL A 781 14.74 -4.71 72.62
N TYR A 782 14.80 -5.86 73.35
CA TYR A 782 14.65 -5.85 74.80
C TYR A 782 15.72 -5.02 75.48
N LYS A 783 17.00 -5.19 75.14
CA LYS A 783 18.13 -4.37 75.70
C LYS A 783 17.93 -2.89 75.46
N PHE A 784 17.45 -2.53 74.22
CA PHE A 784 17.24 -1.13 73.90
C PHE A 784 15.99 -0.57 74.61
N ARG A 785 14.89 -1.35 74.73
CA ARG A 785 13.70 -0.96 75.50
C ARG A 785 14.04 -0.78 76.99
N ALA A 786 14.88 -1.67 77.61
CA ALA A 786 15.40 -1.49 78.96
C ALA A 786 16.12 -0.17 79.14
N LYS A 787 17.00 0.18 78.17
CA LYS A 787 17.73 1.45 78.16
C LYS A 787 16.79 2.69 78.05
N VAL A 788 15.74 2.59 77.30
CA VAL A 788 14.71 3.63 77.13
C VAL A 788 13.91 3.78 78.43
N ARG A 789 13.46 2.67 79.04
CA ARG A 789 12.72 2.62 80.31
C ARG A 789 13.55 3.17 81.49
N CYS A 790 14.84 2.93 81.54
CA CYS A 790 15.71 3.56 82.52
C CYS A 790 15.70 5.10 82.34
N LYS A 791 15.65 5.62 81.15
CA LYS A 791 15.56 7.09 80.91
C LYS A 791 14.21 7.70 81.26
N ILE A 792 13.13 6.92 81.18
CA ILE A 792 11.77 7.31 81.59
C ILE A 792 11.63 7.22 83.17
N GLY A 793 12.43 6.42 83.82
CA GLY A 793 12.37 6.21 85.27
C GLY A 793 11.67 4.90 85.70
N LEU A 794 11.30 4.05 84.72
CA LEU A 794 10.63 2.75 84.87
C LEU A 794 11.70 1.64 85.16
N ILE A 795 12.36 1.69 86.34
CA ILE A 795 13.58 0.88 86.64
C ILE A 795 13.19 -0.59 86.73
N GLU A 796 12.11 -0.95 87.45
CA GLU A 796 11.72 -2.35 87.61
C GLU A 796 11.39 -3.05 86.28
N GLU A 797 10.66 -2.40 85.39
CA GLU A 797 10.36 -2.88 84.06
C GLU A 797 11.58 -2.96 83.14
N ALA A 798 12.56 -2.03 83.34
CA ALA A 798 13.80 -2.07 82.59
C ALA A 798 14.71 -3.26 83.04
N MET A 799 14.69 -3.61 84.34
CA MET A 799 15.40 -4.81 84.87
C MET A 799 14.76 -6.09 84.34
N ALA A 800 13.43 -6.18 84.27
CA ALA A 800 12.72 -7.32 83.68
C ALA A 800 13.09 -7.50 82.18
N ASP A 801 13.09 -6.43 81.41
CA ASP A 801 13.47 -6.48 80.00
C ASP A 801 14.94 -6.92 79.78
N TYR A 802 15.84 -6.41 80.65
CA TYR A 802 17.26 -6.77 80.58
C TYR A 802 17.48 -8.22 80.89
N LYS A 803 16.76 -8.77 81.92
CA LYS A 803 16.80 -10.19 82.25
C LYS A 803 16.29 -11.04 81.06
N GLN A 804 15.15 -10.68 80.47
CA GLN A 804 14.60 -11.37 79.29
C GLN A 804 15.54 -11.35 78.08
N ALA A 805 16.29 -10.25 77.89
CA ALA A 805 17.31 -10.19 76.85
C ALA A 805 18.47 -11.14 77.10
N LEU A 806 18.93 -11.29 78.35
CA LEU A 806 19.99 -12.22 78.68
C LEU A 806 19.54 -13.68 78.56
N ASP A 807 18.30 -14.03 79.01
CA ASP A 807 17.73 -15.36 78.81
C ASP A 807 17.64 -15.77 77.34
N LEU A 808 17.32 -14.81 76.40
CA LEU A 808 17.31 -15.04 74.96
C LEU A 808 18.72 -15.23 74.36
N GLU A 809 19.73 -14.51 74.85
CA GLU A 809 21.11 -14.65 74.38
C GLU A 809 21.75 -15.98 74.83
N ASP A 810 21.41 -16.46 76.07
CA ASP A 810 21.86 -17.76 76.56
C ASP A 810 21.24 -18.91 75.76
N HIS A 811 20.02 -18.78 75.32
CA HIS A 811 19.39 -19.75 74.42
C HIS A 811 20.00 -19.82 73.03
N ASP A 812 20.37 -18.65 72.41
CA ASP A 812 21.05 -18.62 71.11
C ASP A 812 22.50 -19.15 71.16
N SER A 813 23.14 -19.17 72.31
CA SER A 813 24.51 -19.72 72.53
C SER A 813 24.53 -21.24 72.61
N VAL A 814 23.43 -21.92 72.78
CA VAL A 814 23.25 -23.37 72.88
C VAL A 814 22.80 -24.03 71.54
N ILE A 815 22.47 -23.29 70.54
CA ILE A 815 22.15 -23.76 69.17
C ILE A 815 23.30 -23.43 68.23
#